data_9bf0e04e6121b85e98ea2e489fdb0017
#
_entry.id   9bf0e04e6121b85e98ea2e489fdb0017
#
_cell.length_a   1.000
_cell.length_b   1.000
_cell.length_c   1.000
_cell.angle_alpha   90.00
_cell.angle_beta   90.00
_cell.angle_gamma   90.00
#
_symmetry.space_group_name_H-M   'P 1'
#
loop_
_entity.id
_entity.type
_entity.pdbx_description
1 polymer ?
#
loop_
_entity_poly.entity_id
_entity_poly.type
_entity_poly.pdbx_seq_one_letter_code
_entity_poly.pdbx_strand_id
1 'polypeptide(L)'
;MKNIHYISAGAGSGKTYTLTDILAENIAKGSCRPDEVLLTTFTEAAASEFREKARRKLLDKGLAEQAAELAGARIGTIHSVAKSLIDHYWYRLGLGPNMTVLDDEGRARHINESLAALATNEDLKAFRRLQRCFGFSTRSANFAMPDSDFWKRHLETILLWLDNYDELSLEESLDYCRKQFDSFFVKEFPGNTPLEDRLKQVQAYFQALNDSGRASDSTVKKMTPLLHMNVEKESYQFAVRAMSVAAQLPKKLQNEPIVPGYAAVCEILELTLRHVSYGRMLKDYVERIFRLAEAWRTQYADYKRMNRLIDFNDMERYFMQLLNDEEVAREIRDTTRLVLVDEFQDCSPIQIRIFDQLSEIVEQSVWVGDTKQSIYGFRGSDAAMVEAITQQFPEGEVLPHAAGCFRTSLPKNYRSREKLVRAANAVFTPIFGPAAVLEPHNGELGVEHISPLEFWQVEDDFGEAVADGVETLLHEGISPGEIAILTRSNAVADMLANSLRNRSIPVTAVEPEIGDYLEVQLLVALINYTVLHDDYSKAVILALLTDCSVEALLEKRLDYLTDPGDKRWLEEDELFRNIDRVIDRNRQQSISGFVESLIVELDFDNLISRWSGTDTNRRRSHLDSVLALAVAYEERAALTGGASLGGFAHYLEQSKAPDHPFMKDSRAVSGLTYHKSKGLEWGHVILT
;
A
#
# COMPACT_ATOMS: atom_id res chain seq x y z
N MET A 1 13.69 19.50 -30.39
CA MET A 1 12.27 19.91 -30.31
C MET A 1 11.52 18.67 -29.83
N LYS A 2 10.75 18.77 -28.75
CA LYS A 2 10.00 17.62 -28.19
C LYS A 2 9.06 17.05 -29.24
N ASN A 3 9.01 15.73 -29.32
CA ASN A 3 8.12 14.99 -30.21
C ASN A 3 7.39 13.93 -29.39
N ILE A 4 6.27 14.35 -28.76
CA ILE A 4 5.49 13.53 -27.82
C ILE A 4 4.12 13.26 -28.42
N HIS A 5 3.79 11.99 -28.57
CA HIS A 5 2.45 11.55 -28.87
C HIS A 5 1.79 10.98 -27.60
N TYR A 6 0.86 11.73 -26.99
CA TYR A 6 0.06 11.22 -25.87
C TYR A 6 -1.23 10.57 -26.38
N ILE A 7 -1.47 9.33 -25.96
CA ILE A 7 -2.65 8.55 -26.31
C ILE A 7 -3.53 8.38 -25.07
N SER A 8 -4.65 9.10 -25.02
CA SER A 8 -5.66 8.91 -23.99
C SER A 8 -6.48 7.66 -24.30
N ALA A 9 -6.34 6.64 -23.47
CA ALA A 9 -6.86 5.30 -23.77
C ALA A 9 -7.56 4.70 -22.55
N GLY A 10 -8.90 4.68 -22.58
CA GLY A 10 -9.72 4.13 -21.52
C GLY A 10 -9.52 2.63 -21.27
N ALA A 11 -10.22 2.09 -20.25
CA ALA A 11 -10.19 0.66 -19.97
C ALA A 11 -10.69 -0.14 -21.18
N GLY A 12 -9.95 -1.18 -21.57
CA GLY A 12 -10.33 -2.03 -22.70
C GLY A 12 -10.24 -1.38 -24.09
N SER A 13 -9.65 -0.18 -24.21
CA SER A 13 -9.51 0.52 -25.50
C SER A 13 -8.35 0.01 -26.37
N GLY A 14 -7.59 -0.97 -25.90
CA GLY A 14 -6.49 -1.56 -26.65
C GLY A 14 -5.15 -0.83 -26.50
N LYS A 15 -4.86 -0.24 -25.30
CA LYS A 15 -3.57 0.43 -24.99
C LYS A 15 -2.36 -0.37 -25.48
N THR A 16 -2.18 -1.57 -24.94
CA THR A 16 -1.05 -2.44 -25.26
C THR A 16 -1.02 -2.83 -26.75
N TYR A 17 -2.19 -3.05 -27.37
CA TYR A 17 -2.29 -3.33 -28.79
C TYR A 17 -1.78 -2.16 -29.63
N THR A 18 -2.19 -0.93 -29.29
CA THR A 18 -1.78 0.29 -29.99
C THR A 18 -0.28 0.53 -29.84
N LEU A 19 0.29 0.38 -28.63
CA LEU A 19 1.74 0.50 -28.42
C LEU A 19 2.53 -0.55 -29.22
N THR A 20 2.08 -1.82 -29.22
CA THR A 20 2.76 -2.87 -30.00
C THR A 20 2.62 -2.65 -31.49
N ASP A 21 1.53 -2.01 -31.95
CA ASP A 21 1.31 -1.65 -33.35
C ASP A 21 2.27 -0.53 -33.79
N ILE A 22 2.35 0.53 -32.97
CA ILE A 22 3.28 1.64 -33.22
C ILE A 22 4.73 1.13 -33.28
N LEU A 23 5.13 0.27 -32.33
CA LEU A 23 6.45 -0.35 -32.32
C LEU A 23 6.71 -1.13 -33.62
N ALA A 24 5.82 -2.06 -33.96
CA ALA A 24 5.96 -2.91 -35.15
C ALA A 24 5.94 -2.12 -36.46
N GLU A 25 5.19 -1.03 -36.53
CA GLU A 25 5.18 -0.14 -37.69
C GLU A 25 6.48 0.66 -37.84
N ASN A 26 7.02 1.21 -36.75
CA ASN A 26 8.28 1.93 -36.77
C ASN A 26 9.43 1.02 -37.22
N ILE A 27 9.48 -0.21 -36.72
CA ILE A 27 10.47 -1.21 -37.15
C ILE A 27 10.27 -1.61 -38.59
N ALA A 28 9.03 -1.87 -39.04
CA ALA A 28 8.73 -2.25 -40.41
C ALA A 28 9.08 -1.16 -41.45
N LYS A 29 8.94 0.11 -41.07
CA LYS A 29 9.29 1.29 -41.90
C LYS A 29 10.80 1.59 -41.84
N GLY A 30 11.57 0.91 -41.00
CA GLY A 30 12.98 1.18 -40.79
C GLY A 30 13.26 2.50 -40.03
N SER A 31 12.26 3.06 -39.36
CA SER A 31 12.40 4.28 -38.55
C SER A 31 13.22 4.05 -37.28
N CYS A 32 13.18 2.84 -36.72
CA CYS A 32 14.05 2.40 -35.63
C CYS A 32 14.37 0.90 -35.74
N ARG A 33 15.49 0.50 -35.18
CA ARG A 33 15.82 -0.91 -34.97
C ARG A 33 15.24 -1.39 -33.65
N PRO A 34 15.06 -2.70 -33.42
CA PRO A 34 14.57 -3.24 -32.16
C PRO A 34 15.42 -2.84 -30.95
N ASP A 35 16.74 -2.77 -31.08
CA ASP A 35 17.68 -2.38 -30.02
C ASP A 35 17.69 -0.86 -29.71
N GLU A 36 17.08 -0.04 -30.57
CA GLU A 36 16.92 1.42 -30.39
C GLU A 36 15.60 1.78 -29.67
N VAL A 37 14.88 0.79 -29.13
CA VAL A 37 13.61 0.98 -28.43
C VAL A 37 13.81 0.93 -26.92
N LEU A 38 13.26 1.92 -26.22
CA LEU A 38 13.10 1.94 -24.79
C LEU A 38 11.61 1.93 -24.46
N LEU A 39 11.17 0.95 -23.69
CA LEU A 39 9.77 0.88 -23.24
C LEU A 39 9.72 0.69 -21.73
N THR A 40 8.88 1.50 -21.08
CA THR A 40 8.60 1.37 -19.65
C THR A 40 7.17 0.99 -19.39
N THR A 41 6.99 0.04 -18.45
CA THR A 41 5.69 -0.37 -17.91
C THR A 41 5.70 -0.25 -16.39
N PHE A 42 4.54 -0.41 -15.76
CA PHE A 42 4.44 -0.33 -14.30
C PHE A 42 4.94 -1.60 -13.58
N THR A 43 4.84 -2.78 -14.21
CA THR A 43 5.24 -4.07 -13.62
C THR A 43 6.10 -4.89 -14.58
N GLU A 44 6.98 -5.73 -14.04
CA GLU A 44 7.78 -6.67 -14.84
C GLU A 44 6.92 -7.68 -15.60
N ALA A 45 5.77 -8.08 -15.04
CA ALA A 45 4.81 -8.95 -15.73
C ALA A 45 4.25 -8.27 -16.98
N ALA A 46 3.86 -6.98 -16.90
CA ALA A 46 3.40 -6.20 -18.04
C ALA A 46 4.50 -6.02 -19.09
N ALA A 47 5.74 -5.80 -18.68
CA ALA A 47 6.89 -5.71 -19.59
C ALA A 47 7.12 -7.03 -20.35
N SER A 48 7.02 -8.17 -19.66
CA SER A 48 7.16 -9.50 -20.27
C SER A 48 6.03 -9.79 -21.26
N GLU A 49 4.78 -9.48 -20.86
CA GLU A 49 3.61 -9.63 -21.74
C GLU A 49 3.71 -8.73 -22.99
N PHE A 50 4.17 -7.49 -22.81
CA PHE A 50 4.39 -6.58 -23.93
C PHE A 50 5.45 -7.13 -24.91
N ARG A 51 6.57 -7.62 -24.38
CA ARG A 51 7.65 -8.20 -25.20
C ARG A 51 7.14 -9.37 -26.04
N GLU A 52 6.36 -10.26 -25.44
CA GLU A 52 5.77 -11.41 -26.14
C GLU A 52 4.78 -10.96 -27.24
N LYS A 53 3.89 -10.01 -26.94
CA LYS A 53 2.93 -9.46 -27.91
C LYS A 53 3.64 -8.74 -29.06
N ALA A 54 4.65 -7.92 -28.76
CA ALA A 54 5.44 -7.22 -29.77
C ALA A 54 6.17 -8.20 -30.67
N ARG A 55 6.80 -9.22 -30.09
CA ARG A 55 7.49 -10.28 -30.84
C ARG A 55 6.54 -11.01 -31.79
N ARG A 56 5.36 -11.41 -31.29
CA ARG A 56 4.34 -12.07 -32.12
C ARG A 56 3.90 -11.18 -33.30
N LYS A 57 3.68 -9.89 -33.02
CA LYS A 57 3.25 -8.95 -34.06
C LYS A 57 4.31 -8.71 -35.14
N LEU A 58 5.58 -8.71 -34.79
CA LEU A 58 6.70 -8.66 -35.75
C LEU A 58 6.73 -9.94 -36.62
N LEU A 59 6.54 -11.11 -36.01
CA LEU A 59 6.46 -12.39 -36.75
C LEU A 59 5.29 -12.40 -37.72
N ASP A 60 4.11 -11.92 -37.32
CA ASP A 60 2.91 -11.82 -38.18
C ASP A 60 3.13 -10.89 -39.37
N LYS A 61 4.01 -9.88 -39.24
CA LYS A 61 4.44 -8.99 -40.33
C LYS A 61 5.60 -9.57 -41.16
N GLY A 62 6.06 -10.77 -40.88
CA GLY A 62 7.16 -11.44 -41.58
C GLY A 62 8.57 -10.92 -41.22
N LEU A 63 8.70 -10.20 -40.09
CA LEU A 63 9.91 -9.58 -39.58
C LEU A 63 10.59 -10.49 -38.53
N ALA A 64 10.97 -11.71 -38.94
CA ALA A 64 11.48 -12.72 -38.00
C ALA A 64 12.84 -12.36 -37.40
N GLU A 65 13.72 -11.73 -38.14
CA GLU A 65 15.06 -11.26 -37.73
C GLU A 65 14.88 -10.17 -36.64
N GLN A 66 14.07 -9.16 -36.91
CA GLN A 66 13.77 -8.08 -35.98
C GLN A 66 13.05 -8.58 -34.71
N ALA A 67 12.21 -9.61 -34.85
CA ALA A 67 11.57 -10.26 -33.70
C ALA A 67 12.59 -10.97 -32.78
N ALA A 68 13.68 -11.49 -33.31
CA ALA A 68 14.79 -12.05 -32.55
C ALA A 68 15.64 -10.95 -31.88
N GLU A 69 15.91 -9.87 -32.61
CA GLU A 69 16.68 -8.70 -32.13
C GLU A 69 15.95 -7.92 -31.03
N LEU A 70 14.62 -8.07 -30.88
CA LEU A 70 13.84 -7.42 -29.81
C LEU A 70 14.32 -7.80 -28.40
N ALA A 71 15.08 -8.89 -28.27
CA ALA A 71 15.73 -9.25 -27.01
C ALA A 71 16.74 -8.17 -26.54
N GLY A 72 17.30 -7.38 -27.47
CA GLY A 72 18.22 -6.26 -27.18
C GLY A 72 17.50 -4.96 -26.80
N ALA A 73 16.16 -4.87 -26.98
CA ALA A 73 15.39 -3.70 -26.60
C ALA A 73 15.35 -3.50 -25.08
N ARG A 74 15.40 -2.23 -24.64
CA ARG A 74 15.27 -1.88 -23.22
C ARG A 74 13.77 -1.85 -22.83
N ILE A 75 13.21 -3.02 -22.58
CA ILE A 75 11.80 -3.18 -22.17
C ILE A 75 11.76 -3.64 -20.72
N GLY A 76 11.18 -2.86 -19.82
CA GLY A 76 11.12 -3.18 -18.39
C GLY A 76 10.30 -2.16 -17.59
N THR A 77 10.44 -2.21 -16.28
CA THR A 77 9.95 -1.12 -15.41
C THR A 77 10.90 0.08 -15.52
N ILE A 78 10.43 1.27 -15.11
CA ILE A 78 11.30 2.47 -15.09
C ILE A 78 12.56 2.21 -14.25
N HIS A 79 12.42 1.47 -13.14
CA HIS A 79 13.55 1.16 -12.26
C HIS A 79 14.52 0.16 -12.87
N SER A 80 14.04 -0.85 -13.62
CA SER A 80 14.93 -1.79 -14.31
C SER A 80 15.71 -1.10 -15.43
N VAL A 81 15.08 -0.17 -16.16
CA VAL A 81 15.76 0.66 -17.16
C VAL A 81 16.77 1.59 -16.51
N ALA A 82 16.37 2.30 -15.44
CA ALA A 82 17.28 3.17 -14.69
C ALA A 82 18.50 2.41 -14.15
N LYS A 83 18.26 1.22 -13.56
CA LYS A 83 19.34 0.36 -13.01
C LYS A 83 20.35 -0.04 -14.12
N SER A 84 19.85 -0.42 -15.30
CA SER A 84 20.70 -0.75 -16.43
C SER A 84 21.61 0.43 -16.87
N LEU A 85 21.07 1.66 -16.87
CA LEU A 85 21.85 2.86 -17.18
C LEU A 85 22.82 3.21 -16.05
N ILE A 86 22.39 3.11 -14.79
CA ILE A 86 23.26 3.35 -13.63
C ILE A 86 24.43 2.37 -13.60
N ASP A 87 24.19 1.08 -13.89
CA ASP A 87 25.24 0.07 -13.96
C ASP A 87 26.20 0.28 -15.11
N HIS A 88 25.76 0.93 -16.18
CA HIS A 88 26.63 1.29 -17.29
C HIS A 88 27.47 2.55 -17.02
N TYR A 89 26.85 3.58 -16.40
CA TYR A 89 27.46 4.90 -16.17
C TYR A 89 27.78 5.18 -14.68
N TRP A 90 27.92 4.15 -13.84
CA TRP A 90 28.17 4.31 -12.39
C TRP A 90 29.30 5.28 -12.05
N TYR A 91 30.34 5.31 -12.88
CA TYR A 91 31.51 6.18 -12.71
C TYR A 91 31.19 7.67 -12.91
N ARG A 92 30.18 8.01 -13.73
CA ARG A 92 29.70 9.38 -13.91
C ARG A 92 28.93 9.88 -12.69
N LEU A 93 28.34 8.97 -11.95
CA LEU A 93 27.55 9.25 -10.74
C LEU A 93 28.42 9.25 -9.47
N GLY A 94 29.72 8.94 -9.57
CA GLY A 94 30.61 8.78 -8.43
C GLY A 94 30.24 7.57 -7.54
N LEU A 95 29.55 6.59 -8.09
CA LEU A 95 29.15 5.37 -7.42
C LEU A 95 30.21 4.26 -7.53
N GLY A 96 30.04 3.19 -6.77
CA GLY A 96 30.79 1.94 -6.99
C GLY A 96 30.12 1.06 -8.05
N PRO A 97 30.85 0.13 -8.66
CA PRO A 97 30.21 -0.89 -9.51
C PRO A 97 29.35 -1.84 -8.69
N ASN A 98 28.35 -2.44 -9.31
CA ASN A 98 27.47 -3.45 -8.70
C ASN A 98 26.78 -2.98 -7.41
N MET A 99 26.06 -1.86 -7.50
CA MET A 99 25.22 -1.39 -6.40
C MET A 99 24.06 -2.37 -6.16
N THR A 100 23.86 -2.75 -4.89
CA THR A 100 22.75 -3.60 -4.49
C THR A 100 21.48 -2.76 -4.32
N VAL A 101 20.37 -3.28 -4.84
CA VAL A 101 19.07 -2.60 -4.71
C VAL A 101 18.46 -2.89 -3.35
N LEU A 102 18.11 -1.85 -2.63
CA LEU A 102 17.33 -1.93 -1.40
C LEU A 102 15.86 -1.72 -1.76
N ASP A 103 15.05 -2.71 -1.48
CA ASP A 103 13.60 -2.66 -1.70
C ASP A 103 12.87 -1.78 -0.66
N ASP A 104 11.58 -1.53 -0.89
CA ASP A 104 10.74 -0.72 0.00
C ASP A 104 10.69 -1.30 1.41
N GLU A 105 10.75 -2.61 1.55
CA GLU A 105 10.75 -3.30 2.84
C GLU A 105 12.06 -3.06 3.61
N GLY A 106 13.19 -3.14 2.95
CA GLY A 106 14.49 -2.81 3.52
C GLY A 106 14.58 -1.34 3.94
N ARG A 107 14.02 -0.43 3.13
CA ARG A 107 13.90 1.00 3.47
C ARG A 107 13.02 1.21 4.71
N ALA A 108 11.82 0.62 4.76
CA ALA A 108 10.90 0.75 5.88
C ALA A 108 11.51 0.23 7.18
N ARG A 109 12.24 -0.88 7.12
CA ARG A 109 12.97 -1.43 8.25
C ARG A 109 14.04 -0.46 8.75
N HIS A 110 14.88 0.07 7.86
CA HIS A 110 15.89 1.03 8.22
C HIS A 110 15.28 2.30 8.85
N ILE A 111 14.13 2.76 8.36
CA ILE A 111 13.36 3.84 8.97
C ILE A 111 13.01 3.47 10.43
N ASN A 112 12.41 2.31 10.66
CA ASN A 112 11.95 1.90 11.99
C ASN A 112 13.12 1.77 13.00
N GLU A 113 14.25 1.22 12.57
CA GLU A 113 15.43 1.02 13.43
C GLU A 113 16.16 2.34 13.74
N SER A 114 16.32 3.22 12.76
CA SER A 114 17.12 4.43 12.88
C SER A 114 16.37 5.64 13.46
N LEU A 115 15.06 5.75 13.23
CA LEU A 115 14.26 6.89 13.70
C LEU A 115 14.21 7.01 15.22
N ALA A 116 14.22 5.89 15.94
CA ALA A 116 14.21 5.90 17.40
C ALA A 116 15.45 6.60 17.99
N ALA A 117 16.58 6.56 17.29
CA ALA A 117 17.82 7.23 17.69
C ALA A 117 17.82 8.72 17.36
N LEU A 118 17.05 9.15 16.36
CA LEU A 118 16.99 10.55 15.90
C LEU A 118 15.97 11.39 16.67
N ALA A 119 14.88 10.78 17.14
CA ALA A 119 13.83 11.49 17.87
C ALA A 119 14.28 11.78 19.30
N THR A 120 14.29 13.05 19.69
CA THR A 120 14.63 13.46 21.05
C THR A 120 13.48 13.17 22.03
N ASN A 121 13.80 13.13 23.33
CA ASN A 121 12.75 13.01 24.36
C ASN A 121 11.72 14.15 24.31
N GLU A 122 12.11 15.34 23.86
CA GLU A 122 11.21 16.49 23.68
C GLU A 122 10.28 16.27 22.50
N ASP A 123 10.77 15.74 21.39
CA ASP A 123 9.94 15.37 20.24
C ASP A 123 8.88 14.34 20.63
N LEU A 124 9.29 13.28 21.32
CA LEU A 124 8.36 12.22 21.78
C LEU A 124 7.32 12.76 22.78
N LYS A 125 7.66 13.71 23.64
CA LYS A 125 6.70 14.38 24.52
C LYS A 125 5.71 15.23 23.73
N ALA A 126 6.19 16.01 22.74
CA ALA A 126 5.35 16.80 21.85
C ALA A 126 4.39 15.92 21.05
N PHE A 127 4.87 14.81 20.50
CA PHE A 127 4.07 13.84 19.75
C PHE A 127 2.99 13.19 20.62
N ARG A 128 3.32 12.74 21.82
CA ARG A 128 2.33 12.20 22.78
C ARG A 128 1.27 13.22 23.19
N ARG A 129 1.63 14.51 23.28
CA ARG A 129 0.68 15.57 23.56
C ARG A 129 -0.27 15.77 22.39
N LEU A 130 0.25 15.82 21.17
CA LEU A 130 -0.54 15.96 19.95
C LEU A 130 -1.47 14.77 19.77
N GLN A 131 -0.96 13.55 19.91
CA GLN A 131 -1.73 12.31 19.80
C GLN A 131 -2.95 12.31 20.71
N ARG A 132 -2.76 12.67 21.98
CA ARG A 132 -3.88 12.74 22.94
C ARG A 132 -4.87 13.83 22.58
N CYS A 133 -4.39 15.02 22.20
CA CYS A 133 -5.22 16.16 21.86
C CYS A 133 -6.11 15.88 20.64
N PHE A 134 -5.55 15.34 19.58
CA PHE A 134 -6.23 15.09 18.30
C PHE A 134 -6.86 13.69 18.20
N GLY A 135 -6.49 12.77 19.08
CA GLY A 135 -7.08 11.43 19.14
C GLY A 135 -6.59 10.49 18.04
N PHE A 136 -5.31 10.60 17.65
CA PHE A 136 -4.75 9.62 16.71
C PHE A 136 -4.77 8.22 17.32
N SER A 137 -5.42 7.29 16.62
CA SER A 137 -5.60 5.91 17.06
C SER A 137 -5.50 4.93 15.90
N THR A 138 -4.96 3.75 16.18
CA THR A 138 -5.05 2.60 15.30
C THR A 138 -6.25 1.75 15.70
N ARG A 139 -6.92 1.15 14.71
CA ARG A 139 -7.95 0.14 14.96
C ARG A 139 -7.26 -1.23 14.99
N SER A 140 -7.26 -1.86 16.16
CA SER A 140 -6.91 -3.28 16.28
C SER A 140 -8.19 -4.05 16.59
N ALA A 141 -8.57 -4.96 15.74
CA ALA A 141 -9.76 -5.81 15.85
C ALA A 141 -11.03 -5.00 16.23
N ASN A 142 -11.44 -4.98 17.50
CA ASN A 142 -12.66 -4.30 17.97
C ASN A 142 -12.39 -3.06 18.83
N PHE A 143 -11.12 -2.68 19.06
CA PHE A 143 -10.76 -1.58 19.94
C PHE A 143 -9.88 -0.55 19.24
N ALA A 144 -10.19 0.75 19.46
CA ALA A 144 -9.31 1.84 19.08
C ALA A 144 -8.23 1.99 20.15
N MET A 145 -6.97 1.70 19.78
CA MET A 145 -5.80 1.91 20.64
C MET A 145 -5.13 3.24 20.31
N PRO A 146 -4.60 3.97 21.32
CA PRO A 146 -3.78 5.15 21.04
C PRO A 146 -2.60 4.78 20.14
N ASP A 147 -2.44 5.49 19.04
CA ASP A 147 -1.33 5.27 18.12
C ASP A 147 -0.11 6.08 18.56
N SER A 148 0.85 5.44 19.21
CA SER A 148 2.10 6.08 19.66
C SER A 148 3.04 6.42 18.50
N ASP A 149 2.87 5.75 17.37
CA ASP A 149 3.79 5.80 16.23
C ASP A 149 3.19 6.51 15.00
N PHE A 150 2.05 7.19 15.15
CA PHE A 150 1.38 7.96 14.09
C PHE A 150 2.33 8.92 13.35
N TRP A 151 3.30 9.50 14.06
CA TRP A 151 4.27 10.44 13.54
C TRP A 151 5.24 9.79 12.53
N LYS A 152 5.52 8.49 12.67
CA LYS A 152 6.35 7.74 11.70
C LYS A 152 5.68 7.71 10.33
N ARG A 153 4.37 7.43 10.27
CA ARG A 153 3.61 7.46 9.02
C ARG A 153 3.56 8.84 8.38
N HIS A 154 3.41 9.90 9.20
CA HIS A 154 3.48 11.27 8.68
C HIS A 154 4.88 11.59 8.15
N LEU A 155 5.93 11.11 8.83
CA LEU A 155 7.31 11.27 8.36
C LEU A 155 7.54 10.55 7.02
N GLU A 156 7.06 9.32 6.87
CA GLU A 156 7.11 8.58 5.60
C GLU A 156 6.40 9.35 4.47
N THR A 157 5.24 9.94 4.76
CA THR A 157 4.51 10.79 3.79
C THR A 157 5.35 12.02 3.40
N ILE A 158 6.02 12.66 4.35
CA ILE A 158 6.89 13.81 4.08
C ILE A 158 8.13 13.39 3.28
N LEU A 159 8.73 12.24 3.60
CA LEU A 159 9.86 11.71 2.85
C LEU A 159 9.47 11.43 1.39
N LEU A 160 8.33 10.78 1.16
CA LEU A 160 7.81 10.54 -0.19
C LEU A 160 7.59 11.86 -0.94
N TRP A 161 7.05 12.88 -0.25
CA TRP A 161 6.83 14.19 -0.84
C TRP A 161 8.15 14.90 -1.18
N LEU A 162 9.13 14.90 -0.27
CA LEU A 162 10.46 15.50 -0.48
C LEU A 162 11.25 14.79 -1.60
N ASP A 163 11.03 13.49 -1.80
CA ASP A 163 11.66 12.73 -2.88
C ASP A 163 11.05 13.06 -4.26
N ASN A 164 9.75 13.37 -4.31
CA ASN A 164 9.05 13.70 -5.55
C ASN A 164 9.18 15.19 -5.96
N TYR A 165 9.38 16.08 -4.99
CA TYR A 165 9.43 17.54 -5.19
C TYR A 165 10.75 18.11 -4.67
N ASP A 166 11.87 17.54 -5.13
CA ASP A 166 13.24 17.95 -4.74
C ASP A 166 13.64 19.36 -5.19
N GLU A 167 12.84 20.00 -6.06
CA GLU A 167 13.00 21.39 -6.48
C GLU A 167 12.62 22.39 -5.37
N LEU A 168 11.74 21.98 -4.43
CA LEU A 168 11.30 22.85 -3.35
C LEU A 168 12.25 22.71 -2.14
N SER A 169 12.69 23.84 -1.63
CA SER A 169 13.45 23.84 -0.39
C SER A 169 12.58 23.43 0.81
N LEU A 170 13.22 22.92 1.83
CA LEU A 170 12.56 22.58 3.09
C LEU A 170 11.79 23.77 3.68
N GLU A 171 12.37 24.98 3.59
CA GLU A 171 11.78 26.20 4.16
C GLU A 171 10.55 26.66 3.37
N GLU A 172 10.55 26.55 2.04
CA GLU A 172 9.36 26.84 1.21
C GLU A 172 8.19 25.91 1.56
N SER A 173 8.50 24.65 1.81
CA SER A 173 7.52 23.64 2.21
C SER A 173 6.94 23.91 3.59
N LEU A 174 7.80 24.27 4.55
CA LEU A 174 7.38 24.67 5.89
C LEU A 174 6.53 25.94 5.85
N ASP A 175 6.91 26.92 5.06
CA ASP A 175 6.15 28.18 4.91
C ASP A 175 4.77 27.95 4.32
N TYR A 176 4.65 27.04 3.35
CA TYR A 176 3.36 26.65 2.82
C TYR A 176 2.46 26.05 3.91
N CYS A 177 2.96 25.09 4.69
CA CYS A 177 2.23 24.47 5.79
C CYS A 177 1.84 25.52 6.86
N ARG A 178 2.77 26.40 7.24
CA ARG A 178 2.51 27.47 8.21
C ARG A 178 1.35 28.38 7.76
N LYS A 179 1.34 28.79 6.50
CA LYS A 179 0.28 29.61 5.92
C LYS A 179 -1.08 28.92 5.95
N GLN A 180 -1.13 27.62 5.67
CA GLN A 180 -2.37 26.85 5.75
C GLN A 180 -2.92 26.81 7.18
N PHE A 181 -2.07 26.56 8.16
CA PHE A 181 -2.49 26.56 9.57
C PHE A 181 -2.92 27.97 10.03
N ASP A 182 -2.24 29.04 9.60
CA ASP A 182 -2.61 30.42 9.93
C ASP A 182 -3.94 30.83 9.29
N SER A 183 -4.28 30.30 8.13
CA SER A 183 -5.58 30.56 7.49
C SER A 183 -6.73 29.84 8.20
N PHE A 184 -6.50 28.67 8.78
CA PHE A 184 -7.54 27.87 9.42
C PHE A 184 -7.69 28.17 10.92
N PHE A 185 -6.56 28.25 11.66
CA PHE A 185 -6.54 28.42 13.11
C PHE A 185 -6.32 29.90 13.48
N VAL A 186 -7.33 30.72 13.28
CA VAL A 186 -7.26 32.19 13.49
C VAL A 186 -8.16 32.71 14.60
N LYS A 187 -8.95 31.84 15.24
CA LYS A 187 -9.95 32.24 16.21
C LYS A 187 -9.45 32.16 17.64
N GLU A 188 -9.76 33.15 18.44
CA GLU A 188 -9.60 33.14 19.89
C GLU A 188 -10.96 33.41 20.55
N PHE A 189 -11.11 32.92 21.78
CA PHE A 189 -12.31 33.20 22.53
C PHE A 189 -12.37 34.68 22.94
N PRO A 190 -13.54 35.32 22.92
CA PRO A 190 -13.73 36.60 23.56
C PRO A 190 -13.46 36.52 25.08
N GLY A 191 -12.61 37.42 25.58
CA GLY A 191 -12.22 37.43 27.01
C GLY A 191 -11.09 36.48 27.36
N ASN A 192 -10.69 36.46 28.64
CA ASN A 192 -9.54 35.68 29.15
C ASN A 192 -9.88 34.27 29.64
N THR A 193 -11.02 33.69 29.25
CA THR A 193 -11.40 32.36 29.72
C THR A 193 -10.57 31.30 28.99
N PRO A 194 -9.86 30.42 29.69
CA PRO A 194 -9.09 29.33 29.11
C PRO A 194 -9.96 28.42 28.25
N LEU A 195 -9.36 27.83 27.20
CA LEU A 195 -10.01 26.88 26.31
C LEU A 195 -10.60 25.70 27.06
N GLU A 196 -9.87 25.15 28.01
CA GLU A 196 -10.28 24.00 28.83
C GLU A 196 -11.54 24.30 29.64
N ASP A 197 -11.68 25.50 30.19
CA ASP A 197 -12.85 25.90 30.95
C ASP A 197 -14.10 26.07 30.05
N ARG A 198 -13.92 26.51 28.82
CA ARG A 198 -14.99 26.54 27.82
C ARG A 198 -15.46 25.14 27.44
N LEU A 199 -14.52 24.21 27.27
CA LEU A 199 -14.86 22.83 26.98
C LEU A 199 -15.54 22.12 28.16
N LYS A 200 -15.16 22.43 29.41
CA LYS A 200 -15.87 21.96 30.61
C LYS A 200 -17.33 22.47 30.64
N GLN A 201 -17.59 23.70 30.19
CA GLN A 201 -18.97 24.20 30.04
C GLN A 201 -19.77 23.37 29.02
N VAL A 202 -19.16 23.00 27.90
CA VAL A 202 -19.78 22.13 26.89
C VAL A 202 -20.04 20.73 27.47
N GLN A 203 -19.10 20.16 28.21
CA GLN A 203 -19.29 18.87 28.87
C GLN A 203 -20.41 18.93 29.90
N ALA A 204 -20.48 19.99 30.70
CA ALA A 204 -21.55 20.20 31.67
C ALA A 204 -22.93 20.33 30.99
N TYR A 205 -23.00 20.96 29.83
CA TYR A 205 -24.25 21.02 29.04
C TYR A 205 -24.71 19.62 28.63
N PHE A 206 -23.83 18.76 28.11
CA PHE A 206 -24.20 17.39 27.75
C PHE A 206 -24.56 16.54 28.99
N GLN A 207 -23.90 16.78 30.11
CA GLN A 207 -24.26 16.14 31.38
C GLN A 207 -25.68 16.54 31.81
N ALA A 208 -25.98 17.84 31.86
CA ALA A 208 -27.32 18.35 32.22
C ALA A 208 -28.39 17.86 31.26
N LEU A 209 -28.08 17.75 29.97
CA LEU A 209 -28.98 17.21 28.95
C LEU A 209 -29.27 15.71 29.21
N ASN A 210 -28.27 14.95 29.59
CA ASN A 210 -28.39 13.54 29.94
C ASN A 210 -29.24 13.39 31.23
N ASP A 211 -28.99 14.19 32.25
CA ASP A 211 -29.67 14.14 33.55
C ASP A 211 -31.13 14.61 33.46
N SER A 212 -31.50 15.36 32.43
CA SER A 212 -32.88 15.76 32.17
C SER A 212 -33.82 14.58 31.92
N GLY A 213 -33.31 13.40 31.58
CA GLY A 213 -34.08 12.20 31.26
C GLY A 213 -34.95 12.29 30.00
N ARG A 214 -34.79 13.38 29.18
CA ARG A 214 -35.60 13.63 27.98
C ARG A 214 -35.00 13.11 26.70
N ALA A 215 -33.73 12.69 26.75
CA ALA A 215 -33.03 12.11 25.64
C ALA A 215 -33.44 10.65 25.40
N SER A 216 -33.56 10.24 24.14
CA SER A 216 -33.78 8.82 23.80
C SER A 216 -32.53 8.01 24.10
N ASP A 217 -32.68 6.68 24.30
CA ASP A 217 -31.54 5.76 24.51
C ASP A 217 -30.46 5.88 23.42
N SER A 218 -30.88 6.05 22.19
CA SER A 218 -29.96 6.28 21.06
C SER A 218 -29.15 7.57 21.21
N THR A 219 -29.76 8.66 21.71
CA THR A 219 -29.07 9.93 21.97
C THR A 219 -28.15 9.81 23.18
N VAL A 220 -28.60 9.16 24.24
CA VAL A 220 -27.79 8.87 25.44
C VAL A 220 -26.54 8.08 25.08
N LYS A 221 -26.65 7.01 24.29
CA LYS A 221 -25.49 6.24 23.82
C LYS A 221 -24.46 7.10 23.08
N LYS A 222 -24.91 8.10 22.33
CA LYS A 222 -24.01 9.02 21.62
C LYS A 222 -23.32 10.02 22.56
N MET A 223 -24.01 10.49 23.61
CA MET A 223 -23.48 11.47 24.57
C MET A 223 -22.58 10.81 25.62
N THR A 224 -22.86 9.57 26.06
CA THR A 224 -22.09 8.89 27.11
C THR A 224 -20.59 8.95 26.95
N PRO A 225 -19.99 8.72 25.77
CA PRO A 225 -18.54 8.84 25.60
C PRO A 225 -18.01 10.24 25.92
N LEU A 226 -18.76 11.32 25.60
CA LEU A 226 -18.34 12.70 25.85
C LEU A 226 -18.23 12.99 27.34
N LEU A 227 -19.12 12.40 28.15
CA LEU A 227 -19.18 12.63 29.58
C LEU A 227 -17.95 12.09 30.34
N HIS A 228 -17.30 11.08 29.76
CA HIS A 228 -16.12 10.41 30.33
C HIS A 228 -14.79 10.87 29.73
N MET A 229 -14.82 11.71 28.69
CA MET A 229 -13.59 12.24 28.09
C MET A 229 -12.89 13.25 29.00
N ASN A 230 -11.57 13.21 28.99
CA ASN A 230 -10.74 14.21 29.68
C ASN A 230 -10.54 15.43 28.76
N VAL A 231 -11.35 16.47 28.95
CA VAL A 231 -11.34 17.68 28.10
C VAL A 231 -10.00 18.44 28.10
N GLU A 232 -9.17 18.30 29.14
CA GLU A 232 -7.85 18.93 29.20
C GLU A 232 -6.80 18.22 28.34
N LYS A 233 -6.92 16.89 28.25
CA LYS A 233 -5.98 16.06 27.48
C LYS A 233 -6.44 15.79 26.05
N GLU A 234 -7.76 15.68 25.83
CA GLU A 234 -8.40 15.26 24.58
C GLU A 234 -9.22 16.38 23.96
N SER A 235 -8.79 17.62 24.17
CA SER A 235 -9.61 18.83 23.91
C SER A 235 -10.13 18.94 22.47
N TYR A 236 -9.27 18.71 21.45
CA TYR A 236 -9.70 18.77 20.05
C TYR A 236 -10.62 17.59 19.68
N GLN A 237 -10.27 16.39 20.11
CA GLN A 237 -11.08 15.19 19.88
C GLN A 237 -12.46 15.32 20.54
N PHE A 238 -12.51 15.84 21.78
CA PHE A 238 -13.75 16.15 22.47
C PHE A 238 -14.61 17.12 21.64
N ALA A 239 -14.02 18.23 21.17
CA ALA A 239 -14.74 19.23 20.37
C ALA A 239 -15.32 18.65 19.07
N VAL A 240 -14.55 17.83 18.33
CA VAL A 240 -15.02 17.15 17.12
C VAL A 240 -16.22 16.25 17.42
N ARG A 241 -16.11 15.39 18.45
CA ARG A 241 -17.19 14.49 18.83
C ARG A 241 -18.42 15.23 19.34
N ALA A 242 -18.22 16.25 20.20
CA ALA A 242 -19.28 17.07 20.74
C ALA A 242 -20.05 17.81 19.64
N MET A 243 -19.34 18.36 18.64
CA MET A 243 -19.96 19.00 17.47
C MET A 243 -20.81 18.01 16.67
N SER A 244 -20.31 16.80 16.43
CA SER A 244 -21.06 15.74 15.72
C SER A 244 -22.32 15.34 16.49
N VAL A 245 -22.25 15.20 17.82
CA VAL A 245 -23.42 14.89 18.65
C VAL A 245 -24.39 16.07 18.69
N ALA A 246 -23.91 17.30 18.85
CA ALA A 246 -24.73 18.52 18.85
C ALA A 246 -25.53 18.65 17.55
N ALA A 247 -24.90 18.45 16.40
CA ALA A 247 -25.55 18.51 15.09
C ALA A 247 -26.69 17.51 14.89
N GLN A 248 -26.66 16.40 15.64
CA GLN A 248 -27.66 15.31 15.56
C GLN A 248 -28.74 15.41 16.64
N LEU A 249 -28.68 16.41 17.54
CA LEU A 249 -29.67 16.56 18.58
C LEU A 249 -31.05 16.95 17.99
N PRO A 250 -32.16 16.30 18.42
CA PRO A 250 -33.49 16.71 18.05
C PRO A 250 -33.81 18.16 18.50
N LYS A 251 -34.58 18.90 17.70
CA LYS A 251 -34.96 20.30 18.00
C LYS A 251 -35.52 20.48 19.42
N LYS A 252 -36.25 19.50 19.93
CA LYS A 252 -36.79 19.52 21.30
C LYS A 252 -35.67 19.60 22.35
N LEU A 253 -34.57 18.88 22.17
CA LEU A 253 -33.43 18.88 23.08
C LEU A 253 -32.53 20.13 22.87
N GLN A 254 -32.47 20.68 21.68
CA GLN A 254 -31.78 21.94 21.41
C GLN A 254 -32.41 23.13 22.14
N ASN A 255 -33.73 23.06 22.44
CA ASN A 255 -34.51 24.11 23.12
C ASN A 255 -34.61 23.88 24.64
N GLU A 256 -33.89 22.92 25.22
CA GLU A 256 -33.87 22.74 26.65
C GLU A 256 -33.26 23.96 27.35
N PRO A 257 -33.85 24.43 28.49
CA PRO A 257 -33.39 25.61 29.21
C PRO A 257 -32.13 25.32 30.06
N ILE A 258 -31.07 24.85 29.40
CA ILE A 258 -29.78 24.56 30.02
C ILE A 258 -28.85 25.76 29.79
N VAL A 259 -28.00 26.06 30.75
CA VAL A 259 -27.01 27.14 30.65
C VAL A 259 -25.58 26.51 30.66
N PRO A 260 -24.75 26.79 29.64
CA PRO A 260 -25.04 27.60 28.47
C PRO A 260 -26.04 26.95 27.51
N GLY A 261 -26.83 27.74 26.78
CA GLY A 261 -27.78 27.21 25.81
C GLY A 261 -27.13 26.56 24.60
N TYR A 262 -27.91 25.79 23.83
CA TYR A 262 -27.41 25.06 22.64
C TYR A 262 -26.63 25.91 21.65
N ALA A 263 -27.12 27.12 21.33
CA ALA A 263 -26.42 28.03 20.40
C ALA A 263 -25.04 28.45 20.92
N ALA A 264 -24.91 28.74 22.21
CA ALA A 264 -23.63 29.08 22.83
C ALA A 264 -22.67 27.89 22.85
N VAL A 265 -23.20 26.68 23.06
CA VAL A 265 -22.39 25.44 22.95
C VAL A 265 -21.85 25.25 21.55
N CYS A 266 -22.67 25.43 20.52
CA CYS A 266 -22.22 25.33 19.12
C CYS A 266 -21.16 26.40 18.79
N GLU A 267 -21.31 27.63 19.27
CA GLU A 267 -20.33 28.70 19.11
C GLU A 267 -19.01 28.36 19.80
N ILE A 268 -19.03 27.85 21.04
CA ILE A 268 -17.85 27.41 21.75
C ILE A 268 -17.14 26.30 20.96
N LEU A 269 -17.88 25.32 20.44
CA LEU A 269 -17.30 24.22 19.69
C LEU A 269 -16.67 24.69 18.37
N GLU A 270 -17.34 25.57 17.62
CA GLU A 270 -16.81 26.14 16.37
C GLU A 270 -15.54 26.94 16.62
N LEU A 271 -15.51 27.80 17.61
CA LEU A 271 -14.32 28.55 18.00
C LEU A 271 -13.20 27.62 18.46
N THR A 272 -13.54 26.56 19.21
CA THR A 272 -12.57 25.54 19.67
C THR A 272 -11.89 24.88 18.48
N LEU A 273 -12.63 24.37 17.50
CA LEU A 273 -12.06 23.65 16.36
C LEU A 273 -11.12 24.52 15.53
N ARG A 274 -11.26 25.84 15.58
CA ARG A 274 -10.41 26.82 14.88
C ARG A 274 -9.51 27.63 15.81
N HIS A 275 -9.32 27.17 17.05
CA HIS A 275 -8.57 27.92 18.04
C HIS A 275 -7.07 27.96 17.73
N VAL A 276 -6.47 29.15 17.86
CA VAL A 276 -5.06 29.41 17.50
C VAL A 276 -4.05 28.53 18.25
N SER A 277 -4.37 28.03 19.44
CA SER A 277 -3.47 27.15 20.19
C SER A 277 -3.22 25.82 19.47
N TYR A 278 -4.20 25.30 18.74
CA TYR A 278 -4.01 24.08 17.92
C TYR A 278 -3.14 24.37 16.72
N GLY A 279 -3.29 25.52 16.08
CA GLY A 279 -2.42 25.97 15.01
C GLY A 279 -0.94 26.04 15.44
N ARG A 280 -0.67 26.60 16.64
CA ARG A 280 0.68 26.63 17.19
C ARG A 280 1.23 25.24 17.47
N MET A 281 0.40 24.34 18.01
CA MET A 281 0.80 22.95 18.27
C MET A 281 1.11 22.17 16.98
N LEU A 282 0.31 22.36 15.92
CA LEU A 282 0.52 21.74 14.63
C LEU A 282 1.75 22.29 13.92
N LYS A 283 2.02 23.61 14.02
CA LYS A 283 3.25 24.20 13.48
C LYS A 283 4.51 23.59 14.14
N ASP A 284 4.56 23.58 15.48
CA ASP A 284 5.67 22.96 16.22
C ASP A 284 5.84 21.49 15.81
N TYR A 285 4.73 20.77 15.66
CA TYR A 285 4.76 19.37 15.22
C TYR A 285 5.34 19.22 13.79
N VAL A 286 4.87 20.00 12.84
CA VAL A 286 5.33 19.94 11.45
C VAL A 286 6.80 20.30 11.35
N GLU A 287 7.27 21.35 12.06
CA GLU A 287 8.69 21.70 12.10
C GLU A 287 9.58 20.55 12.65
N ARG A 288 9.11 19.86 13.69
CA ARG A 288 9.82 18.70 14.25
C ARG A 288 9.87 17.52 13.26
N ILE A 289 8.76 17.21 12.61
CA ILE A 289 8.71 16.11 11.63
C ILE A 289 9.58 16.41 10.41
N PHE A 290 9.55 17.62 9.87
CA PHE A 290 10.41 18.00 8.75
C PHE A 290 11.91 17.96 9.14
N ARG A 291 12.26 18.43 10.33
CA ARG A 291 13.63 18.32 10.85
C ARG A 291 14.07 16.86 10.98
N LEU A 292 13.20 16.00 11.50
CA LEU A 292 13.49 14.57 11.61
C LEU A 292 13.61 13.89 10.23
N ALA A 293 12.76 14.25 9.28
CA ALA A 293 12.82 13.75 7.93
C ALA A 293 14.15 14.10 7.25
N GLU A 294 14.61 15.36 7.36
CA GLU A 294 15.89 15.80 6.80
C GLU A 294 17.10 15.14 7.47
N ALA A 295 17.08 15.04 8.80
CA ALA A 295 18.13 14.34 9.53
C ALA A 295 18.20 12.85 9.14
N TRP A 296 17.03 12.21 8.98
CA TRP A 296 16.96 10.84 8.52
C TRP A 296 17.46 10.66 7.09
N ARG A 297 17.05 11.54 6.16
CA ARG A 297 17.54 11.51 4.76
C ARG A 297 19.07 11.55 4.69
N THR A 298 19.68 12.43 5.48
CA THR A 298 21.15 12.56 5.53
C THR A 298 21.81 11.28 6.04
N GLN A 299 21.32 10.75 7.18
CA GLN A 299 21.83 9.50 7.74
C GLN A 299 21.64 8.32 6.79
N TYR A 300 20.48 8.23 6.15
CA TYR A 300 20.14 7.16 5.22
C TYR A 300 20.99 7.21 3.94
N ALA A 301 21.26 8.40 3.43
CA ALA A 301 22.17 8.58 2.31
C ALA A 301 23.60 8.10 2.62
N ASP A 302 24.10 8.40 3.83
CA ASP A 302 25.40 7.92 4.29
C ASP A 302 25.41 6.39 4.49
N TYR A 303 24.34 5.83 5.07
CA TYR A 303 24.18 4.38 5.21
C TYR A 303 24.21 3.67 3.86
N LYS A 304 23.45 4.15 2.88
CA LYS A 304 23.44 3.58 1.53
C LYS A 304 24.82 3.64 0.87
N ARG A 305 25.50 4.79 0.97
CA ARG A 305 26.83 4.97 0.39
C ARG A 305 27.87 4.02 1.00
N MET A 306 27.88 3.88 2.34
CA MET A 306 28.81 2.99 3.06
C MET A 306 28.59 1.52 2.70
N ASN A 307 27.35 1.12 2.45
CA ASN A 307 27.00 -0.27 2.19
C ASN A 307 26.79 -0.59 0.69
N ARG A 308 27.12 0.35 -0.21
CA ARG A 308 26.92 0.20 -1.67
C ARG A 308 25.49 -0.15 -2.04
N LEU A 309 24.52 0.49 -1.39
CA LEU A 309 23.11 0.31 -1.61
C LEU A 309 22.53 1.46 -2.43
N ILE A 310 21.51 1.16 -3.21
CA ILE A 310 20.66 2.16 -3.85
C ILE A 310 19.19 1.72 -3.71
N ASP A 311 18.29 2.66 -3.46
CA ASP A 311 16.85 2.40 -3.47
C ASP A 311 16.18 2.93 -4.75
N PHE A 312 14.88 2.68 -4.88
CA PHE A 312 14.13 3.11 -6.06
C PHE A 312 14.15 4.62 -6.27
N ASN A 313 14.11 5.41 -5.20
CA ASN A 313 14.17 6.87 -5.31
C ASN A 313 15.56 7.35 -5.77
N ASP A 314 16.63 6.68 -5.33
CA ASP A 314 17.97 6.96 -5.84
C ASP A 314 18.08 6.66 -7.34
N MET A 315 17.48 5.54 -7.79
CA MET A 315 17.49 5.18 -9.21
C MET A 315 16.86 6.27 -10.06
N GLU A 316 15.73 6.83 -9.64
CA GLU A 316 15.04 7.91 -10.36
C GLU A 316 15.89 9.19 -10.39
N ARG A 317 16.50 9.58 -9.25
CA ARG A 317 17.38 10.74 -9.15
C ARG A 317 18.67 10.57 -9.98
N TYR A 318 19.30 9.41 -9.91
CA TYR A 318 20.48 9.12 -10.70
C TYR A 318 20.15 9.05 -12.20
N PHE A 319 19.00 8.51 -12.56
CA PHE A 319 18.55 8.51 -13.93
C PHE A 319 18.39 9.95 -14.45
N MET A 320 17.72 10.82 -13.68
CA MET A 320 17.62 12.24 -14.03
C MET A 320 18.97 12.92 -14.12
N GLN A 321 19.90 12.62 -13.22
CA GLN A 321 21.28 13.15 -13.27
C GLN A 321 22.02 12.69 -14.52
N LEU A 322 21.88 11.44 -14.92
CA LEU A 322 22.46 10.91 -16.18
C LEU A 322 21.88 11.59 -17.42
N LEU A 323 20.56 11.86 -17.44
CA LEU A 323 19.93 12.57 -18.56
C LEU A 323 20.41 14.03 -18.71
N ASN A 324 20.86 14.64 -17.62
CA ASN A 324 21.45 15.98 -17.60
C ASN A 324 22.95 16.00 -17.93
N ASP A 325 23.63 14.85 -18.01
CA ASP A 325 25.00 14.75 -18.48
C ASP A 325 25.02 14.78 -20.01
N GLU A 326 25.69 15.79 -20.61
CA GLU A 326 25.68 16.00 -22.06
C GLU A 326 26.25 14.83 -22.89
N GLU A 327 27.24 14.10 -22.34
CA GLU A 327 27.84 12.96 -23.03
C GLU A 327 26.89 11.76 -23.00
N VAL A 328 26.29 11.48 -21.80
CA VAL A 328 25.29 10.41 -21.65
C VAL A 328 24.05 10.71 -22.48
N ALA A 329 23.54 11.93 -22.46
CA ALA A 329 22.39 12.34 -23.28
C ALA A 329 22.66 12.18 -24.79
N ARG A 330 23.90 12.46 -25.26
CA ARG A 330 24.32 12.22 -26.65
C ARG A 330 24.32 10.74 -26.98
N GLU A 331 24.88 9.90 -26.12
CA GLU A 331 24.93 8.46 -26.32
C GLU A 331 23.52 7.83 -26.31
N ILE A 332 22.64 8.28 -25.40
CA ILE A 332 21.22 7.87 -25.40
C ILE A 332 20.54 8.27 -26.72
N ARG A 333 20.79 9.48 -27.24
CA ARG A 333 20.26 9.94 -28.54
C ARG A 333 20.71 9.05 -29.68
N ASP A 334 21.97 8.62 -29.66
CA ASP A 334 22.56 7.80 -30.73
C ASP A 334 22.11 6.33 -30.67
N THR A 335 21.70 5.87 -29.49
CA THR A 335 21.30 4.46 -29.22
C THR A 335 19.78 4.26 -28.97
N THR A 336 19.01 5.32 -28.90
CA THR A 336 17.57 5.24 -28.63
C THR A 336 16.80 6.19 -29.54
N ARG A 337 15.94 5.63 -30.39
CA ARG A 337 15.11 6.40 -31.34
C ARG A 337 13.68 6.54 -30.86
N LEU A 338 13.14 5.50 -30.22
CA LEU A 338 11.74 5.41 -29.82
C LEU A 338 11.62 5.11 -28.33
N VAL A 339 10.91 5.99 -27.61
CA VAL A 339 10.52 5.79 -26.21
C VAL A 339 9.02 5.53 -26.15
N LEU A 340 8.62 4.46 -25.47
CA LEU A 340 7.23 4.07 -25.22
C LEU A 340 6.98 4.02 -23.72
N VAL A 341 5.95 4.72 -23.25
CA VAL A 341 5.57 4.75 -21.82
C VAL A 341 4.13 4.26 -21.69
N ASP A 342 3.96 3.13 -21.02
CA ASP A 342 2.64 2.59 -20.69
C ASP A 342 2.22 3.03 -19.28
N GLU A 343 0.91 3.13 -19.06
CA GLU A 343 0.28 3.55 -17.78
C GLU A 343 0.83 4.91 -17.27
N PHE A 344 1.02 5.88 -18.17
CA PHE A 344 1.62 7.18 -17.84
C PHE A 344 0.91 7.93 -16.72
N GLN A 345 -0.40 7.67 -16.48
CA GLN A 345 -1.16 8.29 -15.39
C GLN A 345 -0.71 7.86 -13.98
N ASP A 346 0.09 6.80 -13.88
CA ASP A 346 0.60 6.32 -12.58
C ASP A 346 2.01 6.82 -12.27
N CYS A 347 2.57 7.67 -13.14
CA CYS A 347 3.89 8.25 -12.94
C CYS A 347 3.91 9.24 -11.77
N SER A 348 4.99 9.20 -11.00
CA SER A 348 5.34 10.21 -10.00
C SER A 348 5.87 11.48 -10.68
N PRO A 349 5.88 12.65 -10.00
CA PRO A 349 6.42 13.88 -10.57
C PRO A 349 7.86 13.76 -11.10
N ILE A 350 8.74 13.03 -10.41
CA ILE A 350 10.11 12.82 -10.90
C ILE A 350 10.13 11.92 -12.15
N GLN A 351 9.29 10.89 -12.22
CA GLN A 351 9.16 10.04 -13.41
C GLN A 351 8.64 10.81 -14.61
N ILE A 352 7.66 11.69 -14.40
CA ILE A 352 7.15 12.59 -15.45
C ILE A 352 8.29 13.46 -15.99
N ARG A 353 9.13 14.03 -15.13
CA ARG A 353 10.30 14.83 -15.54
C ARG A 353 11.33 14.00 -16.30
N ILE A 354 11.57 12.75 -15.89
CA ILE A 354 12.44 11.82 -16.60
C ILE A 354 11.94 11.59 -18.03
N PHE A 355 10.65 11.28 -18.20
CA PHE A 355 10.09 11.07 -19.54
C PHE A 355 10.04 12.34 -20.38
N ASP A 356 9.82 13.49 -19.76
CA ASP A 356 9.87 14.77 -20.42
C ASP A 356 11.28 15.07 -20.95
N GLN A 357 12.31 14.86 -20.11
CA GLN A 357 13.72 15.02 -20.50
C GLN A 357 14.14 14.01 -21.58
N LEU A 358 13.75 12.73 -21.45
CA LEU A 358 13.99 11.74 -22.51
C LEU A 358 13.38 12.16 -23.84
N SER A 359 12.19 12.76 -23.84
CA SER A 359 11.51 13.25 -25.05
C SER A 359 12.23 14.43 -25.73
N GLU A 360 13.12 15.11 -25.03
CA GLU A 360 14.01 16.12 -25.63
C GLU A 360 15.24 15.49 -26.32
N ILE A 361 15.63 14.31 -25.85
CA ILE A 361 16.83 13.61 -26.28
C ILE A 361 16.56 12.73 -27.52
N VAL A 362 15.42 11.98 -27.51
CA VAL A 362 15.10 10.97 -28.53
C VAL A 362 14.29 11.56 -29.69
N GLU A 363 14.18 10.80 -30.79
CA GLU A 363 13.45 11.24 -31.98
C GLU A 363 11.93 11.21 -31.79
N GLN A 364 11.41 10.19 -31.10
CA GLN A 364 9.97 10.00 -30.88
C GLN A 364 9.70 9.44 -29.49
N SER A 365 8.69 9.99 -28.83
CA SER A 365 8.16 9.51 -27.54
C SER A 365 6.66 9.32 -27.62
N VAL A 366 6.16 8.16 -27.18
CA VAL A 366 4.73 7.84 -27.14
C VAL A 366 4.32 7.49 -25.72
N TRP A 367 3.40 8.26 -25.16
CA TRP A 367 2.91 8.07 -23.82
C TRP A 367 1.44 7.61 -23.87
N VAL A 368 1.12 6.53 -23.19
CA VAL A 368 -0.25 6.00 -23.15
C VAL A 368 -0.74 5.98 -21.71
N GLY A 369 -1.96 6.50 -21.51
CA GLY A 369 -2.52 6.54 -20.17
C GLY A 369 -4.00 6.92 -20.13
N ASP A 370 -4.59 6.77 -18.94
CA ASP A 370 -5.95 7.22 -18.63
C ASP A 370 -5.98 7.80 -17.21
N THR A 371 -6.01 9.10 -17.08
CA THR A 371 -6.02 9.79 -15.78
C THR A 371 -7.17 9.35 -14.86
N LYS A 372 -8.28 8.85 -15.41
CA LYS A 372 -9.41 8.29 -14.68
C LYS A 372 -9.07 6.95 -13.98
N GLN A 373 -8.01 6.27 -14.43
CA GLN A 373 -7.51 5.00 -13.87
C GLN A 373 -6.29 5.19 -12.94
N SER A 374 -5.93 6.42 -12.60
CA SER A 374 -4.86 6.69 -11.63
C SER A 374 -5.31 6.35 -10.21
N ILE A 375 -4.82 5.23 -9.68
CA ILE A 375 -5.16 4.73 -8.34
C ILE A 375 -3.95 4.57 -7.42
N TYR A 376 -2.75 4.98 -7.87
CA TYR A 376 -1.50 4.86 -7.11
C TYR A 376 -1.03 6.18 -6.47
N GLY A 377 -1.95 7.10 -6.17
CA GLY A 377 -1.62 8.35 -5.47
C GLY A 377 -0.86 8.13 -4.14
N PHE A 378 -1.13 7.03 -3.44
CA PHE A 378 -0.40 6.64 -2.22
C PHE A 378 1.06 6.21 -2.49
N ARG A 379 1.45 5.94 -3.74
CA ARG A 379 2.83 5.72 -4.19
C ARG A 379 3.47 6.97 -4.80
N GLY A 380 2.81 8.13 -4.69
CA GLY A 380 3.31 9.40 -5.19
C GLY A 380 2.94 9.71 -6.63
N SER A 381 2.06 8.95 -7.30
CA SER A 381 1.55 9.35 -8.61
C SER A 381 0.69 10.61 -8.52
N ASP A 382 0.81 11.50 -9.51
CA ASP A 382 0.08 12.77 -9.56
C ASP A 382 -0.75 12.90 -10.84
N ALA A 383 -1.99 12.40 -10.77
CA ALA A 383 -2.93 12.45 -11.88
C ALA A 383 -3.26 13.89 -12.34
N ALA A 384 -3.27 14.85 -11.42
CA ALA A 384 -3.54 16.24 -11.74
C ALA A 384 -2.39 16.87 -12.54
N MET A 385 -1.15 16.53 -12.19
CA MET A 385 0.03 16.96 -12.95
C MET A 385 0.04 16.34 -14.34
N VAL A 386 -0.24 15.02 -14.45
CA VAL A 386 -0.37 14.34 -15.75
C VAL A 386 -1.43 15.01 -16.62
N GLU A 387 -2.60 15.31 -16.06
CA GLU A 387 -3.68 15.96 -16.77
C GLU A 387 -3.30 17.37 -17.22
N ALA A 388 -2.70 18.17 -16.34
CA ALA A 388 -2.26 19.53 -16.64
C ALA A 388 -1.23 19.57 -17.79
N ILE A 389 -0.33 18.61 -17.86
CA ILE A 389 0.68 18.51 -18.94
C ILE A 389 0.01 18.07 -20.24
N THR A 390 -0.78 17.00 -20.21
CA THR A 390 -1.35 16.41 -21.42
C THR A 390 -2.47 17.24 -22.04
N GLN A 391 -3.18 18.05 -21.26
CA GLN A 391 -4.17 19.00 -21.77
C GLN A 391 -3.54 20.15 -22.59
N GLN A 392 -2.26 20.44 -22.41
CA GLN A 392 -1.55 21.44 -23.22
C GLN A 392 -1.24 20.93 -24.63
N PHE A 393 -1.35 19.64 -24.89
CA PHE A 393 -1.07 19.07 -26.20
C PHE A 393 -2.29 19.24 -27.10
N PRO A 394 -2.14 19.80 -28.32
CA PRO A 394 -3.25 19.93 -29.26
C PRO A 394 -3.79 18.56 -29.65
N GLU A 395 -5.09 18.48 -29.91
CA GLU A 395 -5.71 17.27 -30.48
C GLU A 395 -5.22 17.07 -31.90
N GLY A 396 -4.88 15.82 -32.24
CA GLY A 396 -4.38 15.44 -33.54
C GLY A 396 -4.87 14.04 -33.94
N GLU A 397 -4.75 13.71 -35.20
CA GLU A 397 -4.88 12.35 -35.68
C GLU A 397 -3.56 11.60 -35.45
N VAL A 398 -3.62 10.26 -35.36
CA VAL A 398 -2.44 9.42 -35.22
C VAL A 398 -1.64 9.48 -36.52
N LEU A 399 -0.77 10.46 -36.65
CA LEU A 399 0.18 10.57 -37.75
C LEU A 399 1.54 10.12 -37.23
N PRO A 400 2.12 9.03 -37.73
CA PRO A 400 3.35 8.43 -37.21
C PRO A 400 4.60 9.32 -37.35
N HIS A 401 4.52 10.50 -37.91
CA HIS A 401 5.64 11.41 -38.17
C HIS A 401 5.30 12.90 -37.97
N ALA A 402 4.25 13.25 -37.26
CA ALA A 402 4.00 14.65 -36.93
C ALA A 402 5.06 15.14 -35.93
N ALA A 403 5.78 16.18 -36.31
CA ALA A 403 6.73 16.84 -35.40
C ALA A 403 5.96 17.67 -34.36
N GLY A 404 6.34 17.58 -33.09
CA GLY A 404 5.74 18.32 -31.99
C GLY A 404 4.94 17.44 -31.03
N CYS A 405 4.33 18.09 -30.04
CA CYS A 405 3.51 17.39 -29.05
C CYS A 405 2.04 17.41 -29.49
N PHE A 406 1.38 16.27 -29.46
CA PHE A 406 -0.06 16.16 -29.73
C PHE A 406 -0.70 15.01 -28.93
N ARG A 407 -2.02 15.05 -28.79
CA ARG A 407 -2.78 14.01 -28.13
C ARG A 407 -3.81 13.39 -29.05
N THR A 408 -4.08 12.11 -28.85
CA THR A 408 -5.19 11.38 -29.49
C THR A 408 -5.97 10.62 -28.44
N SER A 409 -7.20 10.27 -28.76
CA SER A 409 -8.06 9.49 -27.87
C SER A 409 -8.46 8.18 -28.51
N LEU A 410 -8.52 7.10 -27.75
CA LEU A 410 -9.06 5.81 -28.17
C LEU A 410 -10.46 5.63 -27.55
N PRO A 411 -11.53 5.98 -28.27
CA PRO A 411 -12.88 5.99 -27.69
C PRO A 411 -13.51 4.60 -27.60
N LYS A 412 -13.02 3.61 -28.38
CA LYS A 412 -13.66 2.28 -28.49
C LYS A 412 -13.19 1.33 -27.41
N ASN A 413 -14.14 0.65 -26.76
CA ASN A 413 -13.88 -0.44 -25.83
C ASN A 413 -14.02 -1.79 -26.53
N TYR A 414 -12.93 -2.56 -26.57
CA TYR A 414 -12.85 -3.88 -27.22
C TYR A 414 -12.95 -5.04 -26.21
N ARG A 415 -12.98 -4.75 -24.89
CA ARG A 415 -12.97 -5.75 -23.83
C ARG A 415 -14.39 -6.18 -23.46
N SER A 416 -15.22 -5.22 -23.14
CA SER A 416 -16.50 -5.45 -22.49
C SER A 416 -17.67 -5.44 -23.51
N ARG A 417 -18.74 -6.19 -23.20
CA ARG A 417 -19.98 -6.16 -23.99
C ARG A 417 -20.71 -4.82 -23.89
N GLU A 418 -21.54 -4.51 -24.85
CA GLU A 418 -22.20 -3.21 -25.04
C GLU A 418 -22.95 -2.72 -23.79
N LYS A 419 -23.83 -3.56 -23.21
CA LYS A 419 -24.62 -3.16 -22.02
C LYS A 419 -23.74 -2.81 -20.83
N LEU A 420 -22.61 -3.50 -20.64
CA LEU A 420 -21.68 -3.21 -19.55
C LEU A 420 -20.95 -1.88 -19.79
N VAL A 421 -20.52 -1.59 -21.03
CA VAL A 421 -19.93 -0.29 -21.38
C VAL A 421 -20.92 0.85 -21.17
N ARG A 422 -22.18 0.66 -21.58
CA ARG A 422 -23.24 1.66 -21.35
C ARG A 422 -23.53 1.88 -19.86
N ALA A 423 -23.53 0.83 -19.05
CA ALA A 423 -23.69 0.94 -17.61
C ALA A 423 -22.52 1.71 -16.97
N ALA A 424 -21.28 1.40 -17.35
CA ALA A 424 -20.10 2.14 -16.90
C ALA A 424 -20.18 3.62 -17.30
N ASN A 425 -20.55 3.93 -18.55
CA ASN A 425 -20.73 5.31 -19.00
C ASN A 425 -21.79 6.04 -18.17
N ALA A 426 -22.93 5.39 -17.84
CA ALA A 426 -23.99 6.01 -17.03
C ALA A 426 -23.50 6.40 -15.62
N VAL A 427 -22.62 5.59 -15.03
CA VAL A 427 -22.03 5.87 -13.71
C VAL A 427 -20.94 6.95 -13.77
N PHE A 428 -20.03 6.87 -14.73
CA PHE A 428 -18.80 7.66 -14.72
C PHE A 428 -18.87 8.97 -15.52
N THR A 429 -19.74 9.09 -16.53
CA THR A 429 -19.89 10.35 -17.27
C THR A 429 -20.31 11.55 -16.41
N PRO A 430 -21.21 11.41 -15.42
CA PRO A 430 -21.52 12.52 -14.51
C PRO A 430 -20.34 12.98 -13.66
N ILE A 431 -19.36 12.11 -13.43
CA ILE A 431 -18.19 12.38 -12.58
C ILE A 431 -17.05 12.99 -13.41
N PHE A 432 -16.74 12.38 -14.56
CA PHE A 432 -15.57 12.72 -15.38
C PHE A 432 -15.90 13.52 -16.64
N GLY A 433 -17.15 13.82 -16.88
CA GLY A 433 -17.61 14.60 -18.04
C GLY A 433 -17.74 13.79 -19.35
N PRO A 434 -18.18 14.42 -20.45
CA PRO A 434 -18.46 13.77 -21.73
C PRO A 434 -17.24 13.10 -22.38
N ALA A 435 -16.05 13.57 -22.12
CA ALA A 435 -14.80 13.00 -22.63
C ALA A 435 -14.48 11.60 -22.04
N ALA A 436 -15.22 11.17 -21.01
CA ALA A 436 -15.07 9.85 -20.43
C ALA A 436 -15.88 8.75 -21.13
N VAL A 437 -16.76 9.11 -22.05
CA VAL A 437 -17.65 8.17 -22.75
C VAL A 437 -16.83 7.23 -23.64
N LEU A 438 -17.04 5.92 -23.46
CA LEU A 438 -16.46 4.88 -24.28
C LEU A 438 -17.52 4.34 -25.25
N GLU A 439 -17.12 4.08 -26.48
CA GLU A 439 -17.95 3.45 -27.51
C GLU A 439 -17.79 1.93 -27.43
N PRO A 440 -18.87 1.15 -27.28
CA PRO A 440 -18.75 -0.30 -27.28
C PRO A 440 -18.40 -0.80 -28.68
N HIS A 441 -17.41 -1.70 -28.76
CA HIS A 441 -17.08 -2.41 -29.99
C HIS A 441 -17.77 -3.77 -30.06
N ASN A 442 -17.80 -4.48 -28.92
CA ASN A 442 -18.42 -5.79 -28.80
C ASN A 442 -19.95 -5.65 -28.60
N GLY A 443 -20.73 -6.39 -29.36
CA GLY A 443 -22.16 -6.49 -29.13
C GLY A 443 -22.55 -7.42 -27.98
N GLU A 444 -23.84 -7.76 -27.90
CA GLU A 444 -24.41 -8.69 -26.89
C GLU A 444 -24.58 -10.12 -27.44
N LEU A 445 -23.97 -10.45 -28.57
CA LEU A 445 -24.20 -11.73 -29.25
C LEU A 445 -23.86 -12.93 -28.31
N GLY A 446 -24.86 -13.82 -28.13
CA GLY A 446 -24.76 -15.00 -27.29
C GLY A 446 -24.97 -14.75 -25.78
N VAL A 447 -25.11 -13.49 -25.36
CA VAL A 447 -25.30 -13.10 -23.94
C VAL A 447 -26.46 -12.12 -23.74
N GLU A 448 -27.36 -11.99 -24.73
CA GLU A 448 -28.47 -11.03 -24.70
C GLU A 448 -29.44 -11.28 -23.54
N HIS A 449 -29.52 -12.53 -23.08
CA HIS A 449 -30.37 -12.98 -21.96
C HIS A 449 -29.75 -12.82 -20.61
N ILE A 450 -28.43 -12.50 -20.52
CA ILE A 450 -27.71 -12.35 -19.26
C ILE A 450 -27.70 -10.87 -18.87
N SER A 451 -28.13 -10.55 -17.65
CA SER A 451 -28.01 -9.19 -17.11
C SER A 451 -26.56 -8.74 -17.04
N PRO A 452 -26.23 -7.50 -17.47
CA PRO A 452 -24.87 -6.99 -17.36
C PRO A 452 -24.49 -6.63 -15.90
N LEU A 453 -25.50 -6.32 -15.08
CA LEU A 453 -25.35 -5.94 -13.68
C LEU A 453 -26.42 -6.63 -12.85
N GLU A 454 -26.00 -7.13 -11.71
CA GLU A 454 -26.88 -7.64 -10.68
C GLU A 454 -26.58 -6.93 -9.37
N PHE A 455 -27.60 -6.68 -8.58
CA PHE A 455 -27.47 -6.08 -7.26
C PHE A 455 -27.93 -7.10 -6.21
N TRP A 456 -26.99 -7.48 -5.34
CA TRP A 456 -27.27 -8.40 -4.24
C TRP A 456 -27.51 -7.60 -2.95
N GLN A 457 -28.70 -7.71 -2.40
CA GLN A 457 -29.02 -7.11 -1.11
C GLN A 457 -28.70 -8.12 -0.02
N VAL A 458 -27.84 -7.73 0.93
CA VAL A 458 -27.42 -8.57 2.05
C VAL A 458 -28.04 -8.04 3.31
N GLU A 459 -28.79 -8.90 4.05
CA GLU A 459 -29.48 -8.53 5.29
C GLU A 459 -28.76 -9.02 6.54
N ASP A 460 -28.05 -10.15 6.46
CA ASP A 460 -27.38 -10.80 7.60
C ASP A 460 -25.86 -10.95 7.39
N ASP A 461 -25.37 -12.18 7.28
CA ASP A 461 -23.95 -12.47 7.13
C ASP A 461 -23.45 -12.17 5.71
N PHE A 462 -22.63 -11.14 5.60
CA PHE A 462 -22.07 -10.70 4.33
C PHE A 462 -21.20 -11.76 3.66
N GLY A 463 -20.41 -12.51 4.45
CA GLY A 463 -19.52 -13.54 3.92
C GLY A 463 -20.30 -14.71 3.32
N GLU A 464 -21.35 -15.16 4.02
CA GLU A 464 -22.20 -16.26 3.57
C GLU A 464 -23.02 -15.84 2.34
N ALA A 465 -23.55 -14.62 2.29
CA ALA A 465 -24.31 -14.13 1.13
C ALA A 465 -23.47 -14.07 -0.15
N VAL A 466 -22.21 -13.64 -0.05
CA VAL A 466 -21.30 -13.65 -1.21
C VAL A 466 -20.96 -15.09 -1.63
N ALA A 467 -20.77 -16.00 -0.66
CA ALA A 467 -20.52 -17.39 -0.95
C ALA A 467 -21.73 -18.07 -1.64
N ASP A 468 -22.96 -17.77 -1.22
CA ASP A 468 -24.21 -18.23 -1.89
C ASP A 468 -24.25 -17.77 -3.35
N GLY A 469 -23.93 -16.50 -3.58
CA GLY A 469 -23.90 -15.94 -4.94
C GLY A 469 -22.85 -16.60 -5.83
N VAL A 470 -21.65 -16.84 -5.30
CA VAL A 470 -20.58 -17.57 -6.02
C VAL A 470 -21.02 -19.01 -6.32
N GLU A 471 -21.61 -19.71 -5.34
CA GLU A 471 -22.11 -21.08 -5.53
C GLU A 471 -23.18 -21.15 -6.62
N THR A 472 -24.06 -20.15 -6.68
CA THR A 472 -25.06 -20.03 -7.75
C THR A 472 -24.41 -19.90 -9.13
N LEU A 473 -23.40 -19.04 -9.28
CA LEU A 473 -22.66 -18.88 -10.54
C LEU A 473 -21.95 -20.19 -10.96
N LEU A 474 -21.38 -20.93 -10.00
CA LEU A 474 -20.75 -22.23 -10.26
C LEU A 474 -21.77 -23.28 -10.70
N HIS A 475 -23.00 -23.29 -10.12
CA HIS A 475 -24.09 -24.18 -10.53
C HIS A 475 -24.64 -23.84 -11.93
N GLU A 476 -24.55 -22.58 -12.33
CA GLU A 476 -24.84 -22.14 -13.70
C GLU A 476 -23.78 -22.56 -14.73
N GLY A 477 -22.70 -23.21 -14.27
CA GLY A 477 -21.63 -23.75 -15.11
C GLY A 477 -20.48 -22.77 -15.38
N ILE A 478 -20.42 -21.66 -14.66
CA ILE A 478 -19.30 -20.71 -14.76
C ILE A 478 -18.07 -21.32 -14.09
N SER A 479 -16.93 -21.26 -14.78
CA SER A 479 -15.67 -21.77 -14.23
C SER A 479 -15.20 -20.90 -13.05
N PRO A 480 -14.67 -21.48 -11.95
CA PRO A 480 -14.16 -20.69 -10.83
C PRO A 480 -13.13 -19.63 -11.25
N GLY A 481 -12.24 -19.94 -12.19
CA GLY A 481 -11.24 -19.00 -12.70
C GLY A 481 -11.81 -17.82 -13.50
N GLU A 482 -13.08 -17.84 -13.88
CA GLU A 482 -13.77 -16.72 -14.53
C GLU A 482 -14.44 -15.78 -13.53
N ILE A 483 -14.38 -16.07 -12.23
CA ILE A 483 -15.02 -15.29 -11.17
C ILE A 483 -13.95 -14.55 -10.36
N ALA A 484 -14.15 -13.24 -10.17
CA ALA A 484 -13.35 -12.43 -9.26
C ALA A 484 -14.21 -11.72 -8.23
N ILE A 485 -13.73 -11.67 -6.99
CA ILE A 485 -14.31 -10.88 -5.90
C ILE A 485 -13.33 -9.75 -5.60
N LEU A 486 -13.75 -8.51 -5.81
CA LEU A 486 -12.93 -7.33 -5.59
C LEU A 486 -13.39 -6.60 -4.33
N THR A 487 -12.44 -6.34 -3.43
CA THR A 487 -12.70 -5.73 -2.12
C THR A 487 -11.86 -4.48 -1.91
N ARG A 488 -12.23 -3.68 -0.91
CA ARG A 488 -11.46 -2.48 -0.54
C ARG A 488 -10.22 -2.80 0.30
N SER A 489 -10.23 -3.88 1.07
CA SER A 489 -9.14 -4.23 1.99
C SER A 489 -8.82 -5.72 1.97
N ASN A 490 -7.58 -6.07 2.31
CA ASN A 490 -7.15 -7.47 2.43
C ASN A 490 -7.99 -8.22 3.49
N ALA A 491 -8.30 -7.59 4.62
CA ALA A 491 -9.10 -8.21 5.68
C ALA A 491 -10.49 -8.66 5.21
N VAL A 492 -11.14 -7.88 4.32
CA VAL A 492 -12.42 -8.28 3.72
C VAL A 492 -12.21 -9.40 2.70
N ALA A 493 -11.14 -9.34 1.91
CA ALA A 493 -10.81 -10.40 0.95
C ALA A 493 -10.57 -11.73 1.66
N ASP A 494 -9.84 -11.72 2.78
CA ASP A 494 -9.55 -12.91 3.59
C ASP A 494 -10.81 -13.48 4.26
N MET A 495 -11.67 -12.61 4.79
CA MET A 495 -12.96 -13.03 5.35
C MET A 495 -13.80 -13.75 4.29
N LEU A 496 -13.94 -13.17 3.10
CA LEU A 496 -14.70 -13.77 2.00
C LEU A 496 -14.05 -15.07 1.50
N ALA A 497 -12.73 -15.09 1.39
CA ALA A 497 -12.00 -16.31 1.05
C ALA A 497 -12.24 -17.45 2.03
N ASN A 498 -12.32 -17.14 3.33
CA ASN A 498 -12.63 -18.13 4.36
C ASN A 498 -14.08 -18.64 4.25
N SER A 499 -15.06 -17.78 3.97
CA SER A 499 -16.45 -18.21 3.72
C SER A 499 -16.54 -19.17 2.52
N LEU A 500 -15.81 -18.89 1.43
CA LEU A 500 -15.73 -19.78 0.27
C LEU A 500 -15.04 -21.11 0.59
N ARG A 501 -13.94 -21.08 1.34
CA ARG A 501 -13.23 -22.31 1.75
C ARG A 501 -14.09 -23.22 2.63
N ASN A 502 -14.89 -22.64 3.53
CA ASN A 502 -15.82 -23.38 4.39
C ASN A 502 -16.85 -24.18 3.56
N ARG A 503 -17.16 -23.72 2.34
CA ARG A 503 -18.01 -24.41 1.36
C ARG A 503 -17.24 -25.27 0.36
N SER A 504 -15.94 -25.49 0.59
CA SER A 504 -15.06 -26.23 -0.33
C SER A 504 -14.93 -25.63 -1.72
N ILE A 505 -15.16 -24.30 -1.86
CA ILE A 505 -14.95 -23.56 -3.11
C ILE A 505 -13.49 -23.13 -3.18
N PRO A 506 -12.72 -23.55 -4.19
CA PRO A 506 -11.33 -23.11 -4.34
C PRO A 506 -11.25 -21.60 -4.56
N VAL A 507 -10.42 -20.92 -3.78
CA VAL A 507 -10.22 -19.47 -3.87
C VAL A 507 -8.75 -19.12 -3.78
N THR A 508 -8.26 -18.31 -4.72
CA THR A 508 -6.97 -17.65 -4.67
C THR A 508 -7.19 -16.26 -4.10
N ALA A 509 -6.79 -16.04 -2.86
CA ALA A 509 -6.85 -14.74 -2.20
C ALA A 509 -5.44 -14.20 -1.99
N VAL A 510 -5.34 -12.91 -1.64
CA VAL A 510 -4.09 -12.32 -1.16
C VAL A 510 -3.67 -13.10 0.09
N GLU A 511 -2.46 -13.65 0.08
CA GLU A 511 -1.96 -14.36 1.24
C GLU A 511 -1.73 -13.39 2.40
N PRO A 512 -2.05 -13.79 3.66
CA PRO A 512 -1.68 -13.07 4.86
C PRO A 512 -0.16 -12.83 4.92
N GLU A 513 0.29 -11.93 5.78
CA GLU A 513 1.73 -11.80 6.06
C GLU A 513 2.27 -13.16 6.50
N ILE A 514 3.49 -13.49 6.10
CA ILE A 514 4.02 -14.85 6.37
C ILE A 514 4.01 -15.17 7.87
N GLY A 515 4.18 -14.16 8.72
CA GLY A 515 4.13 -14.28 10.17
C GLY A 515 2.74 -14.61 10.75
N ASP A 516 1.67 -14.48 9.97
CA ASP A 516 0.30 -14.78 10.43
C ASP A 516 -0.04 -16.28 10.39
N TYR A 517 0.76 -17.08 9.70
CA TYR A 517 0.53 -18.52 9.61
C TYR A 517 0.97 -19.24 10.89
N LEU A 518 0.15 -20.16 11.39
CA LEU A 518 0.40 -20.86 12.65
C LEU A 518 1.73 -21.60 12.68
N GLU A 519 2.13 -22.25 11.59
CA GLU A 519 3.43 -22.92 11.44
C GLU A 519 4.60 -21.95 11.53
N VAL A 520 4.43 -20.73 11.04
CA VAL A 520 5.44 -19.67 11.13
C VAL A 520 5.46 -19.06 12.53
N GLN A 521 4.30 -18.82 13.14
CA GLN A 521 4.20 -18.39 14.54
C GLN A 521 4.85 -19.38 15.49
N LEU A 522 4.71 -20.67 15.24
CA LEU A 522 5.40 -21.69 16.01
C LEU A 522 6.93 -21.58 15.85
N LEU A 523 7.43 -21.43 14.63
CA LEU A 523 8.86 -21.21 14.38
C LEU A 523 9.38 -19.94 15.06
N VAL A 524 8.66 -18.84 14.95
CA VAL A 524 9.02 -17.58 15.62
C VAL A 524 9.07 -17.77 17.14
N ALA A 525 8.08 -18.46 17.72
CA ALA A 525 8.06 -18.74 19.15
C ALA A 525 9.24 -19.64 19.59
N LEU A 526 9.62 -20.65 18.78
CA LEU A 526 10.79 -21.50 19.04
C LEU A 526 12.11 -20.73 18.95
N ILE A 527 12.23 -19.84 17.95
CA ILE A 527 13.41 -18.96 17.81
C ILE A 527 13.49 -17.99 18.99
N ASN A 528 12.39 -17.33 19.35
CA ASN A 528 12.34 -16.41 20.50
C ASN A 528 12.65 -17.17 21.80
N TYR A 529 12.13 -18.36 21.99
CA TYR A 529 12.47 -19.23 23.12
C TYR A 529 13.97 -19.55 23.17
N THR A 530 14.57 -19.82 22.02
CA THR A 530 16.01 -20.09 21.91
C THR A 530 16.86 -18.89 22.35
N VAL A 531 16.41 -17.68 22.06
CA VAL A 531 17.15 -16.44 22.34
C VAL A 531 16.90 -15.91 23.76
N LEU A 532 15.63 -15.92 24.17
CA LEU A 532 15.16 -15.23 25.40
C LEU A 532 14.95 -16.21 26.57
N HIS A 533 14.68 -17.45 26.33
CA HIS A 533 14.28 -18.49 27.32
C HIS A 533 13.11 -18.01 28.19
N ASP A 534 12.20 -17.21 27.63
CA ASP A 534 11.11 -16.60 28.35
C ASP A 534 9.84 -17.48 28.42
N ASP A 535 9.02 -17.19 29.41
CA ASP A 535 7.77 -17.92 29.63
C ASP A 535 6.68 -17.56 28.62
N TYR A 536 6.77 -16.39 27.95
CA TYR A 536 5.81 -16.00 26.91
C TYR A 536 5.96 -16.90 25.68
N SER A 537 7.19 -17.08 25.20
CA SER A 537 7.47 -18.00 24.09
C SER A 537 7.06 -19.43 24.42
N LYS A 538 7.30 -19.90 25.68
CA LYS A 538 6.80 -21.19 26.15
C LYS A 538 5.27 -21.28 26.06
N ALA A 539 4.55 -20.25 26.49
CA ALA A 539 3.10 -20.23 26.46
C ALA A 539 2.56 -20.33 25.02
N VAL A 540 3.17 -19.60 24.06
CA VAL A 540 2.80 -19.68 22.64
C VAL A 540 3.05 -21.09 22.10
N ILE A 541 4.22 -21.70 22.39
CA ILE A 541 4.54 -23.08 21.98
C ILE A 541 3.50 -24.05 22.54
N LEU A 542 3.15 -23.95 23.83
CA LEU A 542 2.14 -24.81 24.44
C LEU A 542 0.75 -24.64 23.80
N ALA A 543 0.33 -23.41 23.55
CA ALA A 543 -0.96 -23.12 22.90
C ALA A 543 -1.05 -23.73 21.50
N LEU A 544 0.06 -23.79 20.76
CA LEU A 544 0.11 -24.29 19.39
C LEU A 544 0.31 -25.82 19.30
N LEU A 545 1.03 -26.42 20.26
CA LEU A 545 1.41 -27.85 20.19
C LEU A 545 0.58 -28.76 21.11
N THR A 546 -0.17 -28.21 22.06
CA THR A 546 -0.94 -29.00 23.02
C THR A 546 -2.41 -28.57 23.01
N ASP A 547 -3.27 -29.36 23.68
CA ASP A 547 -4.68 -29.02 23.87
C ASP A 547 -4.91 -27.96 24.97
N CYS A 548 -3.85 -27.26 25.39
CA CYS A 548 -3.92 -26.20 26.40
C CYS A 548 -4.59 -24.95 25.83
N SER A 549 -5.77 -24.61 26.32
CA SER A 549 -6.47 -23.40 25.86
C SER A 549 -5.76 -22.12 26.32
N VAL A 550 -5.92 -21.06 25.54
CA VAL A 550 -5.37 -19.73 25.87
C VAL A 550 -5.92 -19.23 27.20
N GLU A 551 -7.19 -19.49 27.48
CA GLU A 551 -7.84 -19.16 28.78
C GLU A 551 -7.13 -19.83 29.95
N ALA A 552 -6.82 -21.11 29.85
CA ALA A 552 -6.09 -21.86 30.90
C ALA A 552 -4.67 -21.31 31.13
N LEU A 553 -3.99 -20.87 30.08
CA LEU A 553 -2.68 -20.19 30.17
C LEU A 553 -2.79 -18.83 30.83
N LEU A 554 -3.82 -18.05 30.50
CA LEU A 554 -4.10 -16.75 31.13
C LEU A 554 -4.44 -16.89 32.62
N GLU A 555 -5.25 -17.89 33.01
CA GLU A 555 -5.55 -18.18 34.41
C GLU A 555 -4.27 -18.50 35.19
N LYS A 556 -3.41 -19.41 34.69
CA LYS A 556 -2.12 -19.71 35.31
C LYS A 556 -1.24 -18.47 35.44
N ARG A 557 -1.26 -17.57 34.45
CA ARG A 557 -0.52 -16.30 34.50
C ARG A 557 -1.06 -15.35 35.54
N LEU A 558 -2.36 -15.22 35.65
CA LEU A 558 -3.02 -14.39 36.68
C LEU A 558 -2.73 -14.90 38.10
N ASP A 559 -2.78 -16.21 38.31
CA ASP A 559 -2.44 -16.84 39.57
C ASP A 559 -1.01 -16.56 39.99
N TYR A 560 -0.07 -16.71 39.03
CA TYR A 560 1.34 -16.38 39.22
C TYR A 560 1.56 -14.88 39.55
N LEU A 561 0.87 -13.97 38.90
CA LEU A 561 0.99 -12.53 39.15
C LEU A 561 0.39 -12.12 40.49
N THR A 562 -0.62 -12.88 41.00
CA THR A 562 -1.27 -12.59 42.26
C THR A 562 -0.43 -13.10 43.45
N ASP A 563 0.18 -14.28 43.32
CA ASP A 563 1.08 -14.89 44.33
C ASP A 563 2.28 -15.57 43.64
N PRO A 564 3.30 -14.78 43.32
CA PRO A 564 4.45 -15.30 42.57
C PRO A 564 5.28 -16.36 43.28
N GLY A 565 5.30 -16.39 44.63
CA GLY A 565 6.04 -17.38 45.48
C GLY A 565 7.31 -17.93 44.80
N ASP A 566 7.77 -19.13 45.21
CA ASP A 566 8.86 -19.87 44.56
C ASP A 566 8.35 -20.73 43.34
N LYS A 567 7.12 -20.54 42.90
CA LYS A 567 6.54 -21.31 41.81
C LYS A 567 6.90 -20.71 40.45
N ARG A 568 7.33 -21.57 39.53
CA ARG A 568 7.44 -21.17 38.12
C ARG A 568 6.03 -21.12 37.52
N TRP A 569 5.77 -20.13 36.67
CA TRP A 569 4.48 -20.01 35.94
C TRP A 569 4.18 -21.23 35.08
N LEU A 570 5.21 -21.74 34.38
CA LEU A 570 5.12 -22.96 33.57
C LEU A 570 6.18 -23.97 34.06
N GLU A 571 5.75 -25.20 34.30
CA GLU A 571 6.62 -26.30 34.70
C GLU A 571 7.48 -26.78 33.51
N GLU A 572 8.66 -27.34 33.79
CA GLU A 572 9.49 -27.99 32.77
C GLU A 572 8.83 -29.33 32.37
N ASP A 573 8.30 -29.36 31.15
CA ASP A 573 7.65 -30.51 30.54
C ASP A 573 8.66 -31.30 29.67
N GLU A 574 8.34 -32.56 29.37
CA GLU A 574 9.11 -33.42 28.46
C GLU A 574 9.21 -32.81 27.06
N LEU A 575 8.20 -32.06 26.63
CA LEU A 575 8.20 -31.29 25.40
C LEU A 575 9.38 -30.30 25.35
N PHE A 576 9.55 -29.46 26.38
CA PHE A 576 10.63 -28.49 26.41
C PHE A 576 12.02 -29.14 26.53
N ARG A 577 12.14 -30.23 27.29
CA ARG A 577 13.38 -31.01 27.29
C ARG A 577 13.78 -31.59 25.94
N ASN A 578 12.80 -31.89 25.09
CA ASN A 578 13.05 -32.32 23.71
C ASN A 578 13.47 -31.13 22.83
N ILE A 579 12.75 -30.01 22.93
CA ILE A 579 13.07 -28.77 22.23
C ILE A 579 14.49 -28.30 22.60
N ASP A 580 14.83 -28.25 23.88
CA ASP A 580 16.17 -27.85 24.36
C ASP A 580 17.27 -28.76 23.80
N ARG A 581 17.05 -30.09 23.70
CA ARG A 581 18.03 -31.00 23.07
C ARG A 581 18.26 -30.69 21.60
N VAL A 582 17.21 -30.35 20.85
CA VAL A 582 17.35 -29.98 19.44
C VAL A 582 18.05 -28.63 19.31
N ILE A 583 17.71 -27.64 20.13
CA ILE A 583 18.35 -26.33 20.17
C ILE A 583 19.84 -26.46 20.47
N ASP A 584 20.22 -27.17 21.55
CA ASP A 584 21.61 -27.28 21.98
C ASP A 584 22.50 -28.00 20.95
N ARG A 585 21.94 -28.97 20.22
CA ARG A 585 22.66 -29.68 19.16
C ARG A 585 22.94 -28.79 17.95
N ASN A 586 22.04 -27.88 17.62
CA ASN A 586 22.07 -27.14 16.38
C ASN A 586 22.48 -25.65 16.55
N ARG A 587 22.78 -25.19 17.77
CA ARG A 587 23.06 -23.80 18.13
C ARG A 587 24.24 -23.14 17.37
N GLN A 588 25.12 -23.92 16.77
CA GLN A 588 26.30 -23.44 16.04
C GLN A 588 26.10 -23.38 14.50
N GLN A 589 24.93 -23.71 14.02
CA GLN A 589 24.61 -23.67 12.59
C GLN A 589 24.34 -22.23 12.13
N SER A 590 24.30 -22.03 10.81
CA SER A 590 23.73 -20.83 10.22
C SER A 590 22.25 -20.68 10.60
N ILE A 591 21.67 -19.51 10.46
CA ILE A 591 20.24 -19.29 10.78
C ILE A 591 19.35 -20.20 9.92
N SER A 592 19.63 -20.26 8.62
CA SER A 592 18.92 -21.14 7.69
C SER A 592 19.05 -22.62 8.09
N GLY A 593 20.27 -23.08 8.43
CA GLY A 593 20.50 -24.44 8.90
C GLY A 593 19.85 -24.74 10.25
N PHE A 594 19.84 -23.77 11.17
CA PHE A 594 19.16 -23.91 12.46
C PHE A 594 17.63 -24.03 12.27
N VAL A 595 17.02 -23.17 11.45
CA VAL A 595 15.59 -23.23 11.14
C VAL A 595 15.22 -24.55 10.46
N GLU A 596 16.02 -25.00 9.50
CA GLU A 596 15.83 -26.31 8.85
C GLU A 596 15.89 -27.45 9.86
N SER A 597 16.85 -27.41 10.79
CA SER A 597 16.98 -28.41 11.87
C SER A 597 15.77 -28.41 12.81
N LEU A 598 15.22 -27.24 13.16
CA LEU A 598 13.98 -27.18 13.95
C LEU A 598 12.81 -27.82 13.20
N ILE A 599 12.65 -27.53 11.92
CA ILE A 599 11.57 -28.10 11.10
C ILE A 599 11.67 -29.63 11.02
N VAL A 600 12.88 -30.14 10.77
CA VAL A 600 13.11 -31.58 10.56
C VAL A 600 13.11 -32.35 11.88
N GLU A 601 13.90 -31.92 12.88
CA GLU A 601 14.10 -32.72 14.12
C GLU A 601 12.89 -32.63 15.07
N LEU A 602 12.07 -31.58 14.99
CA LEU A 602 10.78 -31.49 15.72
C LEU A 602 9.60 -32.06 14.91
N ASP A 603 9.86 -32.64 13.72
CA ASP A 603 8.86 -33.31 12.87
C ASP A 603 7.64 -32.38 12.57
N PHE A 604 7.93 -31.19 12.01
CA PHE A 604 6.88 -30.21 11.68
C PHE A 604 5.81 -30.79 10.74
N ASP A 605 6.16 -31.73 9.85
CA ASP A 605 5.19 -32.36 8.96
C ASP A 605 4.09 -33.08 9.76
N ASN A 606 4.45 -33.78 10.86
CA ASN A 606 3.49 -34.40 11.75
C ASN A 606 2.73 -33.39 12.59
N LEU A 607 3.41 -32.34 13.08
CA LEU A 607 2.78 -31.27 13.87
C LEU A 607 1.71 -30.54 13.06
N ILE A 608 2.04 -30.05 11.87
CA ILE A 608 1.12 -29.28 11.00
C ILE A 608 -0.05 -30.13 10.47
N SER A 609 0.15 -31.46 10.33
CA SER A 609 -0.92 -32.38 9.90
C SER A 609 -2.05 -32.54 10.92
N ARG A 610 -1.79 -32.24 12.21
CA ARG A 610 -2.78 -32.31 13.29
C ARG A 610 -3.73 -31.13 13.33
N TRP A 611 -3.35 -29.99 12.74
CA TRP A 611 -4.18 -28.79 12.76
C TRP A 611 -5.26 -28.87 11.67
N SER A 612 -6.50 -28.65 12.05
CA SER A 612 -7.65 -28.64 11.14
C SER A 612 -7.63 -27.42 10.19
N GLY A 613 -8.28 -27.54 9.04
CA GLY A 613 -8.71 -26.40 8.22
C GLY A 613 -7.78 -25.93 7.11
N THR A 614 -6.57 -26.49 6.92
CA THR A 614 -5.69 -26.11 5.79
C THR A 614 -4.95 -27.30 5.23
N ASP A 615 -4.72 -27.33 3.91
CA ASP A 615 -3.93 -28.34 3.22
C ASP A 615 -2.50 -28.39 3.77
N THR A 616 -2.03 -29.56 4.20
CA THR A 616 -0.68 -29.79 4.71
C THR A 616 0.40 -29.38 3.68
N ASN A 617 0.16 -29.58 2.39
CA ASN A 617 1.09 -29.16 1.33
C ASN A 617 1.26 -27.63 1.29
N ARG A 618 0.20 -26.88 1.54
CA ARG A 618 0.27 -25.43 1.61
C ARG A 618 1.06 -24.95 2.82
N ARG A 619 0.85 -25.55 3.99
CA ARG A 619 1.65 -25.25 5.20
C ARG A 619 3.13 -25.54 4.99
N ARG A 620 3.44 -26.63 4.29
CA ARG A 620 4.82 -26.96 3.93
C ARG A 620 5.44 -25.89 3.01
N SER A 621 4.68 -25.38 2.03
CA SER A 621 5.13 -24.27 1.18
C SER A 621 5.44 -23.00 1.97
N HIS A 622 4.71 -22.73 3.07
CA HIS A 622 5.04 -21.61 3.96
C HIS A 622 6.38 -21.84 4.68
N LEU A 623 6.64 -23.06 5.16
CA LEU A 623 7.92 -23.39 5.77
C LEU A 623 9.09 -23.31 4.77
N ASP A 624 8.89 -23.74 3.52
CA ASP A 624 9.88 -23.58 2.45
C ASP A 624 10.15 -22.09 2.16
N SER A 625 9.11 -21.25 2.22
CA SER A 625 9.25 -19.79 2.09
C SER A 625 10.04 -19.18 3.26
N VAL A 626 9.84 -19.67 4.49
CA VAL A 626 10.64 -19.24 5.66
C VAL A 626 12.11 -19.61 5.50
N LEU A 627 12.41 -20.80 4.97
CA LEU A 627 13.81 -21.20 4.70
C LEU A 627 14.46 -20.30 3.65
N ALA A 628 13.74 -19.95 2.57
CA ALA A 628 14.23 -19.03 1.56
C ALA A 628 14.46 -17.63 2.16
N LEU A 629 13.56 -17.15 3.04
CA LEU A 629 13.73 -15.89 3.77
C LEU A 629 14.91 -15.94 4.74
N ALA A 630 15.20 -17.07 5.37
CA ALA A 630 16.36 -17.23 6.26
C ALA A 630 17.67 -17.05 5.48
N VAL A 631 17.80 -17.68 4.31
CA VAL A 631 18.96 -17.52 3.43
C VAL A 631 19.10 -16.06 2.98
N ALA A 632 18.02 -15.44 2.51
CA ALA A 632 18.03 -14.04 2.10
C ALA A 632 18.38 -13.08 3.25
N TYR A 633 17.91 -13.37 4.47
CA TYR A 633 18.28 -12.60 5.67
C TYR A 633 19.77 -12.73 5.99
N GLU A 634 20.34 -13.93 5.91
CA GLU A 634 21.78 -14.16 6.14
C GLU A 634 22.64 -13.39 5.11
N GLU A 635 22.30 -13.47 3.84
CA GLU A 635 22.99 -12.74 2.78
C GLU A 635 22.96 -11.22 3.00
N ARG A 636 21.80 -10.68 3.37
CA ARG A 636 21.65 -9.25 3.70
C ARG A 636 22.41 -8.85 4.97
N ALA A 637 22.29 -9.64 6.01
CA ALA A 637 22.92 -9.35 7.29
C ALA A 637 24.46 -9.46 7.24
N ALA A 638 24.99 -10.28 6.36
CA ALA A 638 26.43 -10.34 6.07
C ALA A 638 26.96 -8.98 5.56
N LEU A 639 26.13 -8.17 4.91
CA LEU A 639 26.48 -6.84 4.43
C LEU A 639 26.41 -5.75 5.52
N THR A 640 25.65 -5.97 6.60
CA THR A 640 25.26 -4.94 7.58
C THR A 640 25.77 -5.15 8.99
N GLY A 641 26.57 -6.19 9.24
CA GLY A 641 27.22 -6.36 10.56
C GLY A 641 26.93 -7.67 11.30
N GLY A 642 26.22 -8.59 10.69
CA GLY A 642 26.02 -9.95 11.21
C GLY A 642 24.55 -10.33 11.41
N ALA A 643 24.25 -11.57 11.05
CA ALA A 643 22.95 -12.18 11.24
C ALA A 643 22.77 -12.67 12.68
N SER A 644 21.56 -12.53 13.24
CA SER A 644 21.20 -13.09 14.54
C SER A 644 19.84 -13.77 14.50
N LEU A 645 19.65 -14.81 15.32
CA LEU A 645 18.36 -15.52 15.41
C LEU A 645 17.22 -14.58 15.86
N GLY A 646 17.46 -13.74 16.87
CA GLY A 646 16.44 -12.77 17.32
C GLY A 646 16.09 -11.72 16.23
N GLY A 647 17.10 -11.27 15.48
CA GLY A 647 16.86 -10.41 14.32
C GLY A 647 16.06 -11.10 13.21
N PHE A 648 16.27 -12.39 13.00
CA PHE A 648 15.49 -13.16 12.04
C PHE A 648 14.04 -13.40 12.50
N ALA A 649 13.80 -13.68 13.78
CA ALA A 649 12.45 -13.79 14.30
C ALA A 649 11.67 -12.47 14.08
N HIS A 650 12.29 -11.34 14.42
CA HIS A 650 11.69 -10.03 14.16
C HIS A 650 11.50 -9.73 12.66
N TYR A 651 12.41 -10.20 11.82
CA TYR A 651 12.29 -10.12 10.37
C TYR A 651 11.05 -10.88 9.87
N LEU A 652 10.82 -12.11 10.35
CA LEU A 652 9.65 -12.92 9.98
C LEU A 652 8.33 -12.27 10.44
N GLU A 653 8.30 -11.67 11.63
CA GLU A 653 7.11 -10.97 12.15
C GLU A 653 6.71 -9.75 11.30
N GLN A 654 7.68 -9.15 10.59
CA GLN A 654 7.46 -7.97 9.76
C GLN A 654 7.46 -8.27 8.26
N SER A 655 7.86 -9.47 7.86
CA SER A 655 7.93 -9.83 6.45
C SER A 655 6.54 -10.10 5.89
N LYS A 656 6.23 -9.38 4.83
CA LYS A 656 5.10 -9.74 3.98
C LYS A 656 5.47 -11.00 3.19
N ALA A 657 4.48 -11.84 2.91
CA ALA A 657 4.68 -12.89 1.92
C ALA A 657 5.24 -12.25 0.64
N PRO A 658 6.27 -12.87 -0.01
CA PRO A 658 6.85 -12.30 -1.22
C PRO A 658 5.74 -11.87 -2.17
N ASP A 659 5.82 -10.64 -2.68
CA ASP A 659 4.83 -10.10 -3.63
C ASP A 659 4.97 -10.91 -4.93
N HIS A 660 4.45 -12.13 -4.93
CA HIS A 660 4.30 -12.89 -6.15
C HIS A 660 3.23 -12.19 -6.99
N PRO A 661 3.52 -11.89 -8.26
CA PRO A 661 2.51 -11.37 -9.15
C PRO A 661 1.31 -12.33 -9.10
N PHE A 662 0.12 -11.77 -8.89
CA PHE A 662 -1.10 -12.58 -8.83
C PHE A 662 -1.21 -13.43 -10.09
N MET A 663 -1.16 -14.74 -9.92
CA MET A 663 -1.36 -15.69 -11.01
C MET A 663 -2.81 -16.18 -10.98
N LYS A 664 -3.55 -15.86 -12.05
CA LYS A 664 -4.93 -16.35 -12.22
C LYS A 664 -4.91 -17.88 -12.31
N ASP A 665 -5.52 -18.55 -11.33
CA ASP A 665 -5.75 -20.00 -11.40
C ASP A 665 -7.12 -20.27 -12.05
N SER A 666 -7.13 -20.99 -13.16
CA SER A 666 -8.36 -21.35 -13.87
C SER A 666 -9.32 -22.23 -13.06
N ARG A 667 -8.86 -22.79 -11.95
CA ARG A 667 -9.60 -23.70 -11.07
C ARG A 667 -10.07 -23.04 -9.78
N ALA A 668 -9.76 -21.77 -9.55
CA ALA A 668 -10.06 -21.09 -8.31
C ALA A 668 -10.69 -19.71 -8.55
N VAL A 669 -11.61 -19.30 -7.67
CA VAL A 669 -12.16 -17.94 -7.62
C VAL A 669 -11.06 -16.97 -7.19
N SER A 670 -10.98 -15.81 -7.83
CA SER A 670 -9.95 -14.81 -7.50
C SER A 670 -10.48 -13.82 -6.46
N GLY A 671 -9.87 -13.78 -5.26
CA GLY A 671 -10.17 -12.79 -4.21
C GLY A 671 -9.08 -11.73 -4.13
N LEU A 672 -9.39 -10.46 -4.45
CA LEU A 672 -8.39 -9.39 -4.60
C LEU A 672 -8.88 -8.06 -4.07
N THR A 673 -7.94 -7.17 -3.74
CA THR A 673 -8.28 -5.75 -3.59
C THR A 673 -8.38 -5.06 -4.95
N TYR A 674 -9.13 -3.94 -5.02
CA TYR A 674 -9.23 -3.12 -6.24
C TYR A 674 -7.86 -2.74 -6.83
N HIS A 675 -6.87 -2.45 -5.98
CA HIS A 675 -5.52 -2.10 -6.44
C HIS A 675 -4.81 -3.28 -7.12
N LYS A 676 -4.91 -4.48 -6.55
CA LYS A 676 -4.27 -5.68 -7.11
C LYS A 676 -4.95 -6.21 -8.37
N SER A 677 -6.20 -5.82 -8.62
CA SER A 677 -6.93 -6.21 -9.83
C SER A 677 -6.61 -5.35 -11.06
N LYS A 678 -5.85 -4.26 -10.89
CA LYS A 678 -5.51 -3.37 -12.01
C LYS A 678 -4.74 -4.13 -13.10
N GLY A 679 -5.18 -3.96 -14.34
CA GLY A 679 -4.61 -4.67 -15.51
C GLY A 679 -5.17 -6.07 -15.75
N LEU A 680 -5.90 -6.65 -14.80
CA LEU A 680 -6.50 -7.98 -14.92
C LEU A 680 -7.95 -7.93 -15.46
N GLU A 681 -8.47 -9.09 -15.86
CA GLU A 681 -9.83 -9.21 -16.40
C GLU A 681 -10.45 -10.59 -16.10
N TRP A 682 -11.77 -10.61 -15.86
CA TRP A 682 -12.55 -11.82 -15.61
C TRP A 682 -13.90 -11.74 -16.31
N GLY A 683 -14.51 -12.90 -16.55
CA GLY A 683 -15.86 -13.01 -17.10
C GLY A 683 -16.92 -12.46 -16.15
N HIS A 684 -16.75 -12.68 -14.84
CA HIS A 684 -17.69 -12.27 -13.78
C HIS A 684 -16.92 -11.58 -12.66
N VAL A 685 -17.40 -10.39 -12.25
CA VAL A 685 -16.76 -9.59 -11.20
C VAL A 685 -17.79 -9.22 -10.15
N ILE A 686 -17.51 -9.61 -8.91
CA ILE A 686 -18.31 -9.25 -7.73
C ILE A 686 -17.60 -8.09 -7.03
N LEU A 687 -18.25 -6.94 -6.90
CA LEU A 687 -17.75 -5.76 -6.20
C LEU A 687 -18.36 -5.71 -4.80
N THR A 688 -17.50 -5.54 -3.78
CA THR A 688 -17.95 -5.54 -2.38
C THR A 688 -17.59 -4.26 -1.64
#